data_79ca9a161e4dd16dc646ee9c800fd86d
#
_entry.id   79ca9a161e4dd16dc646ee9c800fd86d
#
_cell.length_a   1.000
_cell.length_b   1.000
_cell.length_c   1.000
_cell.angle_alpha   90.00
_cell.angle_beta   90.00
_cell.angle_gamma   90.00
#
_symmetry.space_group_name_H-M   'P 1'
#
loop_
_entity.id
_entity.type
_entity.pdbx_description
1 polymer ?
#
loop_
_entity_poly.entity_id
_entity_poly.type
_entity_poly.pdbx_seq_one_letter_code
_entity_poly.pdbx_strand_id
1 'polypeptide(L)'
;MLPTDADLDSTQMINRNRKVSSPDPPLGHRVRRSAWKLCLGLVLSSVAWAQAPARPFRPVDPLLQDTGAAGLKQMLLRLQTTARLMQTTAHPDDEDGGMLTLESRGKGASVLLLTLNRGEGGQNKVGSNLFDVLGVLRTLELTASDRYYGVEQRFTRVADFGFSKSPEETFEKWKGHDIALADMVRVIRTFRPDVLVSRFSGTSRDGHGHHEAAGILTREAFRAAADANRFPEQIKEGLLPWQAKKLYVGNVCGFMASTCPAENYTLRLNSGATDPVLGMSYIQFAMEGLRHQLSQGAGGWSVEPGDRFTYYKLVESVLPPTADKDGHEKDFFDGIDTSLAGLAPRLGEEEKKVQGLRTELKDIAEQIKTASAHAEKDISETAKPLFDVLQKLDSLILRTEKSNLNASTKEELLTVLREKEEQAEAAVNLAMNVSLEATVAGPRGPAAGLPREQDALTVVSPGQNFTIIVKLHNGSKQPLWIENASLHGPQDWITTAYKGDGTTIQPGEDFYANFALRVPPKVSYTRPAVHRNDPERDPVYTVDDAKYATLPFPPPLFRAQVNYSITGRRDLNLAIQPLKPMRLKGTAGSGGRIISPVLVPFLDEKGVEPKRPLAVAPMFSVTLEPGAQVIPVANGSATMVRVGVSCNFTGAPPGTLRLEVPSGWRAEPDKLLVELHRRGERQDFDFKVFPGSLKEGKAEIRAVLTAGGANFDEGYSMVTRPDLDTFYYYQPAVQRVSIVDVKVPKNFKVGYVMGAGDDIPTVLKQIGMDVTIITADRIASEDLKQYGTIVLGIRAYDTQKDVAANNKKLLDYVSAGGTLLVQYNTGVGDFNSGHFTPYPAQLSRARVSVEEAPVEILAPDDGVFHSPNQITDRDFEGWVQERGLYFMDQWDSNFRALLACHDPGEQPQKGGLLEARYGKGTYIYTGYAFFRQLPAGVPGAIRLYVNLLSGKGGGQ
;
A
#
# COMPACT_ATOMS: atom_id res chain seq x y z
N MET A 1 7.53 8.59 -18.75
CA MET A 1 8.40 9.45 -19.55
C MET A 1 7.55 10.19 -20.57
N LEU A 2 7.43 11.48 -20.42
CA LEU A 2 6.83 12.35 -21.43
C LEU A 2 7.98 12.90 -22.31
N PRO A 3 7.80 13.02 -23.62
CA PRO A 3 8.78 13.70 -24.44
C PRO A 3 8.56 15.20 -24.43
N THR A 4 9.68 15.90 -24.46
CA THR A 4 9.90 17.32 -24.56
C THR A 4 9.79 17.79 -26.00
N ASP A 5 9.43 19.09 -26.11
CA ASP A 5 9.87 20.12 -27.05
C ASP A 5 9.46 20.12 -28.52
N ALA A 6 8.93 21.25 -28.92
CA ALA A 6 9.58 22.20 -29.82
C ALA A 6 8.74 23.46 -30.02
N ASP A 7 9.33 24.58 -29.61
CA ASP A 7 9.58 25.85 -30.27
C ASP A 7 8.73 26.31 -31.47
N LEU A 8 8.34 27.57 -31.35
CA LEU A 8 8.60 28.70 -32.27
C LEU A 8 7.72 29.88 -31.86
N ASP A 9 8.27 30.81 -31.30
CA ASP A 9 8.92 32.10 -31.65
C ASP A 9 8.05 33.06 -32.48
N SER A 10 8.07 34.25 -31.97
CA SER A 10 8.17 35.60 -32.51
C SER A 10 6.92 36.44 -32.69
N THR A 11 6.90 37.46 -31.92
CA THR A 11 7.08 38.86 -32.16
C THR A 11 5.90 39.78 -32.41
N GLN A 12 5.91 40.81 -31.56
CA GLN A 12 5.66 42.23 -31.73
C GLN A 12 4.25 42.81 -31.51
N MET A 13 4.18 43.46 -30.38
CA MET A 13 4.00 44.91 -30.14
C MET A 13 2.95 45.65 -31.03
N ILE A 14 2.04 46.36 -30.40
CA ILE A 14 1.99 47.84 -30.36
C ILE A 14 0.83 48.33 -29.47
N ASN A 15 1.21 49.29 -28.64
CA ASN A 15 0.49 50.20 -27.77
C ASN A 15 -0.59 51.01 -28.49
N ARG A 16 -1.71 51.40 -27.85
CA ARG A 16 -2.09 52.79 -27.60
C ARG A 16 -3.38 52.97 -26.80
N ASN A 17 -3.24 53.79 -25.80
CA ASN A 17 -4.24 54.48 -25.01
C ASN A 17 -5.34 55.16 -25.80
N ARG A 18 -6.57 55.24 -25.25
CA ARG A 18 -7.22 56.54 -24.98
C ARG A 18 -8.47 56.38 -24.09
N LYS A 19 -8.49 57.26 -23.09
CA LYS A 19 -9.63 57.63 -22.24
C LYS A 19 -10.70 58.33 -23.07
N VAL A 20 -11.99 58.30 -22.59
CA VAL A 20 -12.81 59.46 -22.30
C VAL A 20 -14.26 59.10 -22.01
N SER A 21 -14.69 59.39 -20.81
CA SER A 21 -15.87 60.09 -20.25
C SER A 21 -17.29 59.58 -20.48
N SER A 22 -17.99 59.54 -19.37
CA SER A 22 -19.44 59.50 -19.16
C SER A 22 -20.09 60.86 -19.53
N PRO A 23 -21.43 60.95 -19.70
CA PRO A 23 -22.27 61.49 -18.62
C PRO A 23 -23.68 60.85 -18.49
N ASP A 24 -24.25 61.00 -17.33
CA ASP A 24 -25.66 60.89 -16.89
C ASP A 24 -26.54 62.11 -17.31
N PRO A 25 -27.82 62.22 -16.80
CA PRO A 25 -29.07 61.51 -17.19
C PRO A 25 -30.14 62.51 -17.74
N PRO A 26 -31.43 62.21 -17.84
CA PRO A 26 -32.40 62.63 -16.81
C PRO A 26 -33.76 61.88 -16.71
N LEU A 27 -34.27 61.93 -15.52
CA LEU A 27 -35.62 62.03 -14.96
C LEU A 27 -36.89 61.95 -15.83
N GLY A 28 -37.88 61.28 -15.33
CA GLY A 28 -39.23 61.80 -15.43
C GLY A 28 -40.45 60.85 -15.39
N HIS A 29 -41.15 60.84 -14.25
CA HIS A 29 -42.60 60.80 -14.05
C HIS A 29 -43.39 59.48 -14.08
N ARG A 30 -43.74 59.02 -12.89
CA ARG A 30 -45.11 59.05 -12.22
C ARG A 30 -46.25 58.18 -12.82
N VAL A 31 -46.67 57.22 -11.96
CA VAL A 31 -48.04 56.96 -11.42
C VAL A 31 -49.00 56.15 -12.23
N ARG A 32 -49.40 55.01 -11.81
CA ARG A 32 -50.66 54.69 -11.07
C ARG A 32 -50.87 53.21 -10.74
N ARG A 33 -51.39 53.05 -9.59
CA ARG A 33 -51.95 51.91 -8.87
C ARG A 33 -52.86 51.02 -9.72
N SER A 34 -52.79 49.66 -9.48
CA SER A 34 -53.95 48.96 -8.95
C SER A 34 -53.57 47.49 -8.65
N ALA A 35 -53.99 47.08 -7.50
CA ALA A 35 -53.97 45.85 -6.83
C ALA A 35 -54.45 44.61 -7.63
N TRP A 36 -53.95 43.47 -7.22
CA TRP A 36 -54.67 42.29 -6.73
C TRP A 36 -53.95 40.97 -7.07
N LYS A 37 -53.77 40.25 -6.05
CA LYS A 37 -53.74 38.86 -5.68
C LYS A 37 -52.42 38.23 -5.36
N LEU A 38 -52.37 37.90 -4.05
CA LEU A 38 -51.49 36.90 -3.44
C LEU A 38 -51.37 35.65 -4.28
N CYS A 39 -50.12 35.28 -4.55
CA CYS A 39 -49.67 33.88 -4.59
C CYS A 39 -48.35 33.85 -3.82
N LEU A 40 -48.41 33.27 -2.62
CA LEU A 40 -47.22 32.89 -1.86
C LEU A 40 -46.47 31.84 -2.70
N GLY A 41 -45.41 32.27 -3.37
CA GLY A 41 -44.39 31.44 -3.92
C GLY A 41 -43.22 31.50 -2.95
N LEU A 42 -43.06 30.50 -2.11
CA LEU A 42 -41.81 30.25 -1.37
C LEU A 42 -40.71 30.01 -2.41
N VAL A 43 -39.97 31.03 -2.72
CA VAL A 43 -38.66 30.89 -3.36
C VAL A 43 -37.72 30.44 -2.25
N LEU A 44 -37.56 29.14 -2.12
CA LEU A 44 -36.41 28.53 -1.46
C LEU A 44 -35.19 28.95 -2.29
N SER A 45 -34.53 30.02 -1.86
CA SER A 45 -33.15 30.28 -2.25
C SER A 45 -32.31 29.14 -1.72
N SER A 46 -32.07 28.12 -2.53
CA SER A 46 -31.00 27.19 -2.35
C SER A 46 -29.69 27.99 -2.40
N VAL A 47 -29.22 28.39 -1.21
CA VAL A 47 -27.81 28.77 -1.06
C VAL A 47 -27.05 27.47 -1.33
N ALA A 48 -26.59 27.33 -2.57
CA ALA A 48 -25.56 26.35 -2.89
C ALA A 48 -24.36 26.74 -2.02
N TRP A 49 -24.15 26.00 -0.97
CA TRP A 49 -22.88 25.99 -0.28
C TRP A 49 -21.87 25.52 -1.33
N ALA A 50 -21.14 26.45 -1.93
CA ALA A 50 -19.96 26.13 -2.67
C ALA A 50 -19.05 25.43 -1.65
N GLN A 51 -18.98 24.12 -1.73
CA GLN A 51 -17.98 23.36 -1.00
C GLN A 51 -16.64 23.97 -1.39
N ALA A 52 -15.90 24.46 -0.40
CA ALA A 52 -14.52 24.85 -0.62
C ALA A 52 -13.84 23.67 -1.31
N PRO A 53 -13.01 23.91 -2.35
CA PRO A 53 -12.33 22.82 -3.02
C PRO A 53 -11.62 21.99 -1.96
N ALA A 54 -11.93 20.70 -1.93
CA ALA A 54 -11.33 19.75 -1.00
C ALA A 54 -9.80 19.92 -1.09
N ARG A 55 -9.14 20.17 0.03
CA ARG A 55 -7.67 20.20 0.04
C ARG A 55 -7.19 18.84 -0.48
N PRO A 56 -6.21 18.80 -1.37
CA PRO A 56 -5.64 17.54 -1.80
C PRO A 56 -5.14 16.79 -0.55
N PHE A 57 -5.60 15.55 -0.39
CA PHE A 57 -5.20 14.70 0.72
C PHE A 57 -3.68 14.48 0.68
N ARG A 58 -3.02 14.63 1.83
CA ARG A 58 -1.59 14.34 2.01
C ARG A 58 -1.44 13.10 2.89
N PRO A 59 -0.75 12.07 2.44
CA PRO A 59 -0.65 10.80 3.18
C PRO A 59 -0.15 10.93 4.61
N VAL A 60 0.79 11.86 4.85
CA VAL A 60 1.38 12.11 6.17
C VAL A 60 0.56 13.07 7.05
N ASP A 61 -0.45 13.73 6.51
CA ASP A 61 -1.34 14.60 7.30
C ASP A 61 -2.39 13.73 8.00
N PRO A 62 -2.77 14.05 9.24
CA PRO A 62 -3.89 13.37 9.89
C PRO A 62 -5.20 13.66 9.13
N LEU A 63 -6.14 12.71 9.15
CA LEU A 63 -7.48 12.96 8.64
C LEU A 63 -8.14 14.08 9.45
N LEU A 64 -9.04 14.84 8.83
CA LEU A 64 -9.77 15.90 9.53
C LEU A 64 -10.50 15.37 10.77
N GLN A 65 -11.01 14.13 10.69
CA GLN A 65 -11.69 13.44 11.78
C GLN A 65 -10.76 13.06 12.94
N ASP A 66 -9.44 13.08 12.73
CA ASP A 66 -8.43 12.79 13.75
C ASP A 66 -7.87 14.07 14.40
N THR A 67 -8.40 15.25 14.03
CA THR A 67 -7.93 16.55 14.50
C THR A 67 -9.01 17.34 15.25
N GLY A 68 -8.59 18.30 16.04
CA GLY A 68 -9.50 19.23 16.73
C GLY A 68 -10.57 18.51 17.57
N ALA A 69 -11.79 19.01 17.51
CA ALA A 69 -12.92 18.47 18.28
C ALA A 69 -13.30 17.03 17.88
N ALA A 70 -13.23 16.72 16.58
CA ALA A 70 -13.55 15.40 16.07
C ALA A 70 -12.52 14.38 16.58
N GLY A 71 -11.23 14.69 16.47
CA GLY A 71 -10.18 13.83 16.99
C GLY A 71 -10.24 13.64 18.49
N LEU A 72 -10.55 14.70 19.24
CA LEU A 72 -10.75 14.60 20.68
C LEU A 72 -11.88 13.63 21.04
N LYS A 73 -13.04 13.72 20.36
CA LYS A 73 -14.17 12.80 20.59
C LYS A 73 -13.78 11.34 20.28
N GLN A 74 -13.03 11.12 19.21
CA GLN A 74 -12.49 9.79 18.89
C GLN A 74 -11.57 9.25 19.99
N MET A 75 -10.65 10.07 20.52
CA MET A 75 -9.75 9.67 21.62
C MET A 75 -10.52 9.40 22.93
N LEU A 76 -11.49 10.23 23.26
CA LEU A 76 -12.35 10.03 24.44
C LEU A 76 -13.17 8.74 24.34
N LEU A 77 -13.62 8.37 23.15
CA LEU A 77 -14.31 7.11 22.91
C LEU A 77 -13.36 5.91 23.13
N ARG A 78 -12.15 5.98 22.58
CA ARG A 78 -11.12 4.94 22.76
C ARG A 78 -10.71 4.77 24.23
N LEU A 79 -10.63 5.86 24.97
CA LEU A 79 -10.30 5.83 26.41
C LEU A 79 -11.35 5.08 27.26
N GLN A 80 -12.60 5.01 26.84
CA GLN A 80 -13.68 4.40 27.60
C GLN A 80 -13.70 2.87 27.52
N THR A 81 -13.02 2.26 26.56
CA THR A 81 -13.07 0.82 26.34
C THR A 81 -11.67 0.18 26.30
N THR A 82 -11.58 -1.06 26.74
CA THR A 82 -10.37 -1.91 26.64
C THR A 82 -10.53 -2.98 25.54
N ALA A 83 -11.59 -2.89 24.73
CA ALA A 83 -11.90 -3.84 23.67
C ALA A 83 -10.78 -3.92 22.63
N ARG A 84 -10.37 -5.14 22.26
CA ARG A 84 -9.35 -5.40 21.27
C ARG A 84 -9.84 -6.44 20.26
N LEU A 85 -9.88 -6.07 18.98
CA LEU A 85 -10.34 -6.93 17.91
C LEU A 85 -9.25 -7.08 16.86
N MET A 86 -9.07 -8.28 16.32
CA MET A 86 -8.17 -8.52 15.21
C MET A 86 -8.91 -9.21 14.07
N GLN A 87 -8.90 -8.61 12.87
CA GLN A 87 -9.38 -9.26 11.66
C GLN A 87 -8.21 -9.91 10.92
N THR A 88 -8.44 -11.07 10.31
CA THR A 88 -7.50 -11.76 9.44
C THR A 88 -8.02 -11.85 8.01
N THR A 89 -7.16 -11.55 7.05
CA THR A 89 -7.44 -11.58 5.60
C THR A 89 -6.30 -12.28 4.85
N ALA A 90 -6.49 -12.59 3.58
CA ALA A 90 -5.44 -13.19 2.75
C ALA A 90 -4.61 -12.13 2.01
N HIS A 91 -5.28 -11.19 1.33
CA HIS A 91 -4.66 -10.15 0.48
C HIS A 91 -5.09 -8.74 0.90
N PRO A 92 -4.34 -7.69 0.52
CA PRO A 92 -4.86 -6.32 0.49
C PRO A 92 -6.07 -6.26 -0.45
N ASP A 93 -7.20 -5.71 0.03
CA ASP A 93 -8.54 -5.60 -0.57
C ASP A 93 -9.60 -6.60 -0.05
N ASP A 94 -9.21 -7.56 0.77
CA ASP A 94 -10.13 -8.53 1.37
C ASP A 94 -10.83 -8.01 2.64
N GLU A 95 -10.36 -6.92 3.22
CA GLU A 95 -10.79 -6.43 4.52
C GLU A 95 -12.28 -6.03 4.55
N ASP A 96 -12.91 -6.21 5.70
CA ASP A 96 -14.25 -5.67 5.98
C ASP A 96 -14.15 -4.25 6.52
N GLY A 97 -13.84 -3.29 5.63
CA GLY A 97 -13.62 -1.90 6.01
C GLY A 97 -14.77 -1.28 6.79
N GLY A 98 -16.01 -1.66 6.48
CA GLY A 98 -17.20 -1.18 7.20
C GLY A 98 -17.23 -1.63 8.65
N MET A 99 -16.95 -2.91 8.91
CA MET A 99 -16.84 -3.48 10.27
C MET A 99 -15.64 -2.87 11.01
N LEU A 100 -14.47 -2.82 10.37
CA LEU A 100 -13.27 -2.25 10.96
C LEU A 100 -13.49 -0.80 11.42
N THR A 101 -14.14 0.02 10.59
CA THR A 101 -14.45 1.41 10.91
C THR A 101 -15.48 1.52 12.03
N LEU A 102 -16.52 0.68 12.02
CA LEU A 102 -17.52 0.64 13.08
C LEU A 102 -16.89 0.30 14.45
N GLU A 103 -16.06 -0.75 14.50
CA GLU A 103 -15.46 -1.19 15.76
C GLU A 103 -14.41 -0.18 16.27
N SER A 104 -13.54 0.34 15.39
CA SER A 104 -12.47 1.25 15.78
C SER A 104 -12.97 2.67 16.03
N ARG A 105 -13.67 3.29 15.06
CA ARG A 105 -14.10 4.69 15.12
C ARG A 105 -15.45 4.86 15.77
N GLY A 106 -16.37 3.92 15.56
CA GLY A 106 -17.72 3.98 16.11
C GLY A 106 -17.78 3.51 17.56
N LYS A 107 -17.01 2.50 17.95
CA LYS A 107 -17.04 1.94 19.31
C LYS A 107 -15.75 2.20 20.11
N GLY A 108 -14.68 2.70 19.48
CA GLY A 108 -13.42 3.00 20.13
C GLY A 108 -12.55 1.78 20.44
N ALA A 109 -12.86 0.60 19.93
CA ALA A 109 -12.04 -0.59 20.10
C ALA A 109 -10.65 -0.40 19.46
N SER A 110 -9.63 -1.00 20.05
CA SER A 110 -8.32 -1.14 19.40
C SER A 110 -8.41 -2.26 18.38
N VAL A 111 -8.24 -1.94 17.11
CA VAL A 111 -8.45 -2.88 16.02
C VAL A 111 -7.16 -3.07 15.23
N LEU A 112 -6.84 -4.34 14.92
CA LEU A 112 -5.71 -4.72 14.09
C LEU A 112 -6.20 -5.53 12.88
N LEU A 113 -5.68 -5.20 11.70
CA LEU A 113 -5.82 -5.99 10.49
C LEU A 113 -4.55 -6.78 10.25
N LEU A 114 -4.66 -8.11 10.17
CA LEU A 114 -3.58 -9.00 9.77
C LEU A 114 -3.87 -9.56 8.39
N THR A 115 -3.07 -9.19 7.42
CA THR A 115 -3.14 -9.69 6.04
C THR A 115 -2.01 -10.69 5.81
N LEU A 116 -2.30 -11.87 5.23
CA LEU A 116 -1.28 -12.91 5.12
C LEU A 116 -0.14 -12.51 4.20
N ASN A 117 -0.44 -11.99 3.02
CA ASN A 117 0.55 -11.58 2.04
C ASN A 117 0.35 -10.12 1.60
N ARG A 118 1.24 -9.61 0.76
CA ARG A 118 1.20 -8.22 0.28
C ARG A 118 0.58 -8.07 -1.11
N GLY A 119 0.05 -9.15 -1.67
CA GLY A 119 -0.60 -9.16 -3.00
C GLY A 119 0.38 -9.09 -4.17
N GLU A 120 1.59 -9.60 -4.01
CA GLU A 120 2.70 -9.56 -4.96
C GLU A 120 2.37 -10.27 -6.28
N GLY A 121 1.66 -11.39 -6.17
CA GLY A 121 1.21 -12.21 -7.31
C GLY A 121 -0.06 -11.71 -7.97
N GLY A 122 -0.69 -10.69 -7.39
CA GLY A 122 -1.95 -10.15 -7.86
C GLY A 122 -1.85 -9.44 -9.20
N GLN A 123 -3.00 -8.98 -9.64
CA GLN A 123 -3.12 -8.19 -10.87
C GLN A 123 -2.96 -6.71 -10.55
N ASN A 124 -2.40 -5.94 -11.49
CA ASN A 124 -2.27 -4.49 -11.38
C ASN A 124 -3.12 -3.81 -12.46
N LYS A 125 -4.03 -2.91 -12.07
CA LYS A 125 -4.87 -2.15 -13.01
C LYS A 125 -4.32 -0.78 -13.39
N VAL A 126 -3.20 -0.37 -12.76
CA VAL A 126 -2.66 0.99 -12.92
C VAL A 126 -1.22 1.04 -13.45
N GLY A 127 -0.67 -0.10 -13.82
CA GLY A 127 0.70 -0.14 -14.35
C GLY A 127 1.22 -1.55 -14.57
N SER A 128 2.49 -1.64 -15.00
CA SER A 128 3.20 -2.90 -15.28
C SER A 128 3.95 -3.48 -14.09
N ASN A 129 3.91 -2.83 -12.91
CA ASN A 129 4.58 -3.34 -11.72
C ASN A 129 4.02 -4.71 -11.33
N LEU A 130 4.92 -5.66 -11.15
CA LEU A 130 4.65 -7.03 -10.72
C LEU A 130 5.53 -7.38 -9.51
N PHE A 131 5.23 -8.49 -8.85
CA PHE A 131 6.02 -9.07 -7.77
C PHE A 131 6.25 -8.08 -6.61
N ASP A 132 7.44 -7.99 -6.05
CA ASP A 132 7.74 -7.20 -4.85
C ASP A 132 7.41 -5.72 -4.99
N VAL A 133 7.61 -5.12 -6.16
CA VAL A 133 7.25 -3.72 -6.40
C VAL A 133 5.74 -3.51 -6.31
N LEU A 134 4.96 -4.48 -6.83
CA LEU A 134 3.51 -4.48 -6.66
C LEU A 134 3.13 -4.69 -5.19
N GLY A 135 3.81 -5.60 -4.48
CA GLY A 135 3.60 -5.83 -3.05
C GLY A 135 3.83 -4.57 -2.21
N VAL A 136 4.90 -3.80 -2.51
CA VAL A 136 5.14 -2.50 -1.86
C VAL A 136 4.03 -1.51 -2.20
N LEU A 137 3.61 -1.41 -3.47
CA LEU A 137 2.53 -0.52 -3.88
C LEU A 137 1.21 -0.87 -3.16
N ARG A 138 0.82 -2.14 -3.15
CA ARG A 138 -0.40 -2.60 -2.48
C ARG A 138 -0.34 -2.43 -0.96
N THR A 139 0.85 -2.58 -0.35
CA THR A 139 1.06 -2.26 1.07
C THR A 139 0.82 -0.77 1.34
N LEU A 140 1.32 0.13 0.49
CA LEU A 140 1.05 1.57 0.60
C LEU A 140 -0.43 1.89 0.42
N GLU A 141 -1.11 1.25 -0.53
CA GLU A 141 -2.54 1.39 -0.78
C GLU A 141 -3.37 0.93 0.44
N LEU A 142 -3.06 -0.24 1.01
CA LEU A 142 -3.75 -0.76 2.18
C LEU A 142 -3.51 0.13 3.40
N THR A 143 -2.27 0.55 3.67
CA THR A 143 -1.99 1.44 4.81
C THR A 143 -2.66 2.81 4.67
N ALA A 144 -2.87 3.29 3.45
CA ALA A 144 -3.70 4.48 3.21
C ALA A 144 -5.17 4.22 3.56
N SER A 145 -5.71 3.04 3.21
CA SER A 145 -7.08 2.62 3.59
C SER A 145 -7.23 2.47 5.10
N ASP A 146 -6.25 1.86 5.76
CA ASP A 146 -6.24 1.61 7.21
C ASP A 146 -6.37 2.88 8.05
N ARG A 147 -5.87 4.02 7.55
CA ARG A 147 -6.03 5.33 8.20
C ARG A 147 -7.51 5.71 8.30
N TYR A 148 -8.31 5.42 7.28
CA TYR A 148 -9.76 5.63 7.31
C TYR A 148 -10.42 4.63 8.25
N TYR A 149 -10.04 3.36 8.18
CA TYR A 149 -10.57 2.33 9.07
C TYR A 149 -10.20 2.59 10.53
N GLY A 150 -9.09 3.28 10.81
CA GLY A 150 -8.58 3.57 12.15
C GLY A 150 -7.94 2.34 12.79
N VAL A 151 -7.25 1.50 12.01
CA VAL A 151 -6.69 0.20 12.42
C VAL A 151 -5.18 0.17 12.29
N GLU A 152 -4.55 -0.78 12.99
CA GLU A 152 -3.14 -1.13 12.86
C GLU A 152 -2.98 -2.26 11.85
N GLN A 153 -1.97 -2.19 10.96
CA GLN A 153 -1.70 -3.22 9.94
C GLN A 153 -0.54 -4.13 10.32
N ARG A 154 -0.70 -5.42 10.08
CA ARG A 154 0.37 -6.43 10.14
C ARG A 154 0.32 -7.36 8.93
N PHE A 155 1.47 -7.97 8.62
CA PHE A 155 1.62 -8.97 7.57
C PHE A 155 2.35 -10.20 8.10
N THR A 156 2.15 -11.35 7.44
CA THR A 156 3.02 -12.51 7.59
C THR A 156 4.15 -12.47 6.55
N ARG A 157 5.03 -13.47 6.57
CA ARG A 157 6.15 -13.60 5.63
C ARG A 157 5.82 -14.36 4.36
N VAL A 158 4.64 -14.89 4.21
CA VAL A 158 4.28 -15.58 2.97
C VAL A 158 3.95 -14.56 1.88
N ALA A 159 4.36 -14.86 0.65
CA ALA A 159 4.08 -14.02 -0.50
C ALA A 159 2.86 -14.52 -1.26
N ASP A 160 2.19 -13.61 -1.95
CA ASP A 160 1.21 -13.94 -2.96
C ASP A 160 1.93 -14.45 -4.22
N PHE A 161 1.64 -15.68 -4.60
CA PHE A 161 2.17 -16.29 -5.83
C PHE A 161 1.12 -16.35 -6.95
N GLY A 162 0.04 -15.60 -6.82
CA GLY A 162 -1.10 -15.63 -7.73
C GLY A 162 -2.25 -16.49 -7.22
N PHE A 163 -3.11 -16.90 -8.11
CA PHE A 163 -4.29 -17.67 -7.74
C PHE A 163 -3.94 -19.13 -7.42
N SER A 164 -4.46 -19.64 -6.33
CA SER A 164 -4.45 -21.07 -6.01
C SER A 164 -5.88 -21.61 -5.89
N LYS A 165 -6.08 -22.88 -6.20
CA LYS A 165 -7.40 -23.53 -6.22
C LYS A 165 -7.75 -24.24 -4.92
N SER A 166 -6.75 -24.53 -4.08
CA SER A 166 -6.96 -25.20 -2.81
C SER A 166 -5.98 -24.71 -1.73
N PRO A 167 -6.30 -24.92 -0.45
CA PRO A 167 -5.37 -24.64 0.64
C PRO A 167 -4.14 -25.57 0.61
N GLU A 168 -4.28 -26.80 0.12
CA GLU A 168 -3.17 -27.75 -0.01
C GLU A 168 -2.12 -27.22 -0.98
N GLU A 169 -2.54 -26.78 -2.18
CA GLU A 169 -1.66 -26.11 -3.15
C GLU A 169 -0.98 -24.89 -2.50
N THR A 170 -1.75 -24.08 -1.77
CA THR A 170 -1.24 -22.89 -1.09
C THR A 170 -0.16 -23.24 -0.07
N PHE A 171 -0.42 -24.21 0.80
CA PHE A 171 0.56 -24.61 1.82
C PHE A 171 1.80 -25.28 1.21
N GLU A 172 1.64 -26.07 0.16
CA GLU A 172 2.77 -26.65 -0.56
C GLU A 172 3.68 -25.56 -1.14
N LYS A 173 3.11 -24.58 -1.85
CA LYS A 173 3.86 -23.45 -2.41
C LYS A 173 4.50 -22.58 -1.33
N TRP A 174 3.85 -22.37 -0.19
CA TRP A 174 4.45 -21.66 0.97
C TRP A 174 5.46 -22.50 1.76
N LYS A 175 5.86 -23.67 1.25
CA LYS A 175 6.80 -24.59 1.93
C LYS A 175 6.32 -25.08 3.30
N GLY A 176 5.01 -25.17 3.48
CA GLY A 176 4.33 -25.58 4.69
C GLY A 176 3.51 -24.48 5.36
N HIS A 177 2.49 -24.86 6.10
CA HIS A 177 1.56 -23.92 6.72
C HIS A 177 2.12 -23.25 7.98
N ASP A 178 3.13 -23.84 8.64
CA ASP A 178 3.66 -23.38 9.92
C ASP A 178 4.36 -22.03 9.84
N ILE A 179 4.85 -21.61 8.66
CA ILE A 179 5.50 -20.30 8.50
C ILE A 179 4.48 -19.16 8.72
N ALA A 180 3.34 -19.23 8.02
CA ALA A 180 2.28 -18.26 8.18
C ALA A 180 1.63 -18.36 9.57
N LEU A 181 1.39 -19.56 10.07
CA LEU A 181 0.83 -19.81 11.39
C LEU A 181 1.71 -19.21 12.50
N ALA A 182 3.03 -19.37 12.43
CA ALA A 182 3.96 -18.81 13.40
C ALA A 182 3.88 -17.28 13.45
N ASP A 183 3.78 -16.63 12.29
CA ASP A 183 3.67 -15.16 12.24
C ASP A 183 2.30 -14.69 12.77
N MET A 184 1.21 -15.38 12.44
CA MET A 184 -0.11 -15.10 13.01
C MET A 184 -0.13 -15.22 14.53
N VAL A 185 0.46 -16.30 15.07
CA VAL A 185 0.60 -16.53 16.52
C VAL A 185 1.44 -15.43 17.16
N ARG A 186 2.53 -15.00 16.53
CA ARG A 186 3.33 -13.86 16.98
C ARG A 186 2.52 -12.59 17.10
N VAL A 187 1.71 -12.28 16.08
CA VAL A 187 0.86 -11.08 16.08
C VAL A 187 -0.21 -11.18 17.18
N ILE A 188 -0.86 -12.33 17.35
CA ILE A 188 -1.85 -12.55 18.41
C ILE A 188 -1.22 -12.38 19.80
N ARG A 189 -0.05 -12.97 20.05
CA ARG A 189 0.69 -12.83 21.32
C ARG A 189 1.14 -11.41 21.60
N THR A 190 1.43 -10.64 20.55
CA THR A 190 1.87 -9.24 20.66
C THR A 190 0.69 -8.30 20.86
N PHE A 191 -0.33 -8.41 20.01
CA PHE A 191 -1.50 -7.52 20.03
C PHE A 191 -2.49 -7.88 21.13
N ARG A 192 -2.65 -9.16 21.48
CA ARG A 192 -3.54 -9.66 22.53
C ARG A 192 -5.02 -9.33 22.31
N PRO A 193 -5.62 -9.75 21.19
CA PRO A 193 -7.02 -9.46 20.91
C PRO A 193 -7.95 -10.25 21.85
N ASP A 194 -9.07 -9.61 22.27
CA ASP A 194 -10.18 -10.33 22.91
C ASP A 194 -10.94 -11.16 21.89
N VAL A 195 -11.11 -10.63 20.67
CA VAL A 195 -11.88 -11.23 19.60
C VAL A 195 -11.05 -11.33 18.32
N LEU A 196 -11.09 -12.52 17.70
CA LEU A 196 -10.62 -12.73 16.34
C LEU A 196 -11.81 -12.78 15.37
N VAL A 197 -11.65 -12.15 14.21
CA VAL A 197 -12.61 -12.20 13.10
C VAL A 197 -11.90 -12.69 11.85
N SER A 198 -12.13 -13.95 11.48
CA SER A 198 -11.65 -14.45 10.19
C SER A 198 -12.52 -13.91 9.07
N ARG A 199 -11.90 -13.31 8.05
CA ARG A 199 -12.64 -12.90 6.85
C ARG A 199 -13.21 -14.09 6.10
N PHE A 200 -12.51 -15.22 6.13
CA PHE A 200 -12.77 -16.43 5.36
C PHE A 200 -13.15 -17.60 6.24
N SER A 201 -13.91 -18.52 5.66
CA SER A 201 -14.47 -19.67 6.37
C SER A 201 -13.45 -20.84 6.53
N GLY A 202 -12.43 -20.90 5.69
CA GLY A 202 -11.51 -22.02 5.56
C GLY A 202 -12.14 -23.21 4.85
N THR A 203 -13.05 -22.95 3.90
CA THR A 203 -13.70 -23.98 3.09
C THR A 203 -13.73 -23.54 1.63
N SER A 204 -13.99 -24.48 0.70
CA SER A 204 -14.07 -24.22 -0.75
C SER A 204 -15.05 -23.12 -1.15
N ARG A 205 -15.96 -22.73 -0.25
CA ARG A 205 -16.84 -21.59 -0.44
C ARG A 205 -16.07 -20.26 -0.60
N ASP A 206 -14.87 -20.18 -0.08
CA ASP A 206 -14.03 -18.99 -0.15
C ASP A 206 -13.43 -18.77 -1.56
N GLY A 207 -13.48 -19.79 -2.42
CA GLY A 207 -13.25 -19.73 -3.86
C GLY A 207 -11.81 -19.48 -4.31
N HIS A 208 -10.85 -19.44 -3.36
CA HIS A 208 -9.42 -19.21 -3.59
C HIS A 208 -8.62 -19.90 -2.49
N GLY A 209 -7.57 -20.64 -2.85
CA GLY A 209 -6.78 -21.38 -1.88
C GLY A 209 -6.15 -20.52 -0.79
N HIS A 210 -5.66 -19.31 -1.10
CA HIS A 210 -5.18 -18.37 -0.08
C HIS A 210 -6.27 -17.95 0.90
N HIS A 211 -7.52 -17.76 0.44
CA HIS A 211 -8.65 -17.43 1.30
C HIS A 211 -8.97 -18.59 2.24
N GLU A 212 -9.04 -19.81 1.69
CA GLU A 212 -9.26 -21.02 2.49
C GLU A 212 -8.13 -21.21 3.50
N ALA A 213 -6.87 -21.04 3.08
CA ALA A 213 -5.70 -21.10 3.96
C ALA A 213 -5.80 -20.07 5.09
N ALA A 214 -6.19 -18.83 4.80
CA ALA A 214 -6.36 -17.79 5.82
C ALA A 214 -7.41 -18.17 6.87
N GLY A 215 -8.53 -18.76 6.44
CA GLY A 215 -9.59 -19.25 7.33
C GLY A 215 -9.12 -20.41 8.22
N ILE A 216 -8.41 -21.40 7.65
CA ILE A 216 -7.84 -22.56 8.36
C ILE A 216 -6.83 -22.06 9.40
N LEU A 217 -5.84 -21.27 8.98
CA LEU A 217 -4.78 -20.75 9.83
C LEU A 217 -5.32 -19.89 10.98
N THR A 218 -6.39 -19.12 10.75
CA THR A 218 -6.98 -18.30 11.81
C THR A 218 -7.57 -19.17 12.93
N ARG A 219 -8.24 -20.26 12.59
CA ARG A 219 -8.78 -21.23 13.57
C ARG A 219 -7.66 -21.92 14.34
N GLU A 220 -6.57 -22.28 13.67
CA GLU A 220 -5.42 -22.88 14.35
C GLU A 220 -4.72 -21.87 15.25
N ALA A 221 -4.51 -20.64 14.78
CA ALA A 221 -3.85 -19.56 15.51
C ALA A 221 -4.61 -19.17 16.79
N PHE A 222 -5.96 -19.23 16.78
CA PHE A 222 -6.80 -18.99 17.97
C PHE A 222 -6.39 -19.91 19.14
N ARG A 223 -6.09 -21.16 18.85
CA ARG A 223 -5.67 -22.15 19.86
C ARG A 223 -4.16 -22.13 20.09
N ALA A 224 -3.39 -22.07 19.02
CA ALA A 224 -1.93 -22.13 19.08
C ALA A 224 -1.30 -20.96 19.84
N ALA A 225 -1.91 -19.78 19.80
CA ALA A 225 -1.41 -18.60 20.51
C ALA A 225 -1.47 -18.76 22.03
N ALA A 226 -2.40 -19.57 22.54
CA ALA A 226 -2.54 -19.88 23.96
C ALA A 226 -1.57 -20.97 24.45
N ASP A 227 -1.06 -21.80 23.55
CA ASP A 227 -0.17 -22.92 23.90
C ASP A 227 1.30 -22.50 23.88
N ALA A 228 1.95 -22.48 25.03
CA ALA A 228 3.38 -22.14 25.17
C ALA A 228 4.31 -23.12 24.44
N ASN A 229 3.86 -24.35 24.14
CA ASN A 229 4.64 -25.35 23.42
C ASN A 229 4.58 -25.17 21.90
N ARG A 230 3.62 -24.38 21.40
CA ARG A 230 3.58 -23.99 19.97
C ARG A 230 4.47 -22.78 19.79
N PHE A 231 5.41 -22.87 18.86
CA PHE A 231 6.40 -21.81 18.59
C PHE A 231 7.15 -21.36 19.85
N PRO A 232 7.88 -22.28 20.54
CA PRO A 232 8.56 -22.00 21.80
C PRO A 232 9.69 -20.95 21.65
N GLU A 233 10.20 -20.71 20.46
CA GLU A 233 11.16 -19.65 20.17
C GLU A 233 10.56 -18.27 20.47
N GLN A 234 9.29 -18.02 20.21
CA GLN A 234 8.62 -16.77 20.54
C GLN A 234 8.52 -16.55 22.06
N ILE A 235 8.34 -17.64 22.80
CA ILE A 235 8.34 -17.59 24.28
C ILE A 235 9.75 -17.25 24.80
N LYS A 236 10.80 -17.81 24.19
CA LYS A 236 12.20 -17.49 24.53
C LYS A 236 12.56 -16.04 24.19
N GLU A 237 11.93 -15.46 23.18
CA GLU A 237 12.06 -14.02 22.83
C GLU A 237 11.31 -13.11 23.81
N GLY A 238 10.52 -13.65 24.73
CA GLY A 238 9.78 -12.90 25.76
C GLY A 238 8.29 -12.68 25.46
N LEU A 239 7.77 -13.19 24.34
CA LEU A 239 6.32 -13.19 24.12
C LEU A 239 5.63 -14.18 25.06
N LEU A 240 4.44 -13.83 25.52
CA LEU A 240 3.67 -14.68 26.44
C LEU A 240 2.45 -15.25 25.72
N PRO A 241 2.02 -16.48 26.08
CA PRO A 241 0.81 -17.07 25.54
C PRO A 241 -0.40 -16.13 25.72
N TRP A 242 -1.30 -16.15 24.76
CA TRP A 242 -2.52 -15.35 24.79
C TRP A 242 -3.71 -16.15 24.26
N GLN A 243 -4.81 -16.24 25.03
CA GLN A 243 -6.07 -16.83 24.61
C GLN A 243 -7.08 -15.72 24.29
N ALA A 244 -7.36 -15.52 23.00
CA ALA A 244 -8.52 -14.74 22.58
C ALA A 244 -9.81 -15.40 23.10
N LYS A 245 -10.84 -14.62 23.35
CA LYS A 245 -12.07 -15.11 23.99
C LYS A 245 -13.04 -15.70 22.98
N LYS A 246 -13.13 -15.12 21.80
CA LYS A 246 -14.06 -15.51 20.74
C LYS A 246 -13.39 -15.49 19.38
N LEU A 247 -13.82 -16.39 18.51
CA LEU A 247 -13.48 -16.40 17.09
C LEU A 247 -14.75 -16.39 16.27
N TYR A 248 -14.89 -15.38 15.40
CA TYR A 248 -15.95 -15.30 14.41
C TYR A 248 -15.42 -15.52 13.00
N VAL A 249 -16.30 -16.00 12.14
CA VAL A 249 -16.10 -16.03 10.68
C VAL A 249 -17.07 -15.04 10.06
N GLY A 250 -16.55 -14.16 9.23
CA GLY A 250 -17.32 -13.20 8.44
C GLY A 250 -17.80 -13.78 7.10
N ASN A 251 -18.46 -12.94 6.32
CA ASN A 251 -18.90 -13.27 4.97
C ASN A 251 -19.75 -14.56 4.87
N VAL A 252 -20.49 -14.90 5.93
CA VAL A 252 -21.18 -16.20 6.03
C VAL A 252 -22.32 -16.38 5.03
N CYS A 253 -22.82 -15.30 4.44
CA CYS A 253 -23.86 -15.35 3.39
C CYS A 253 -23.36 -14.81 2.03
N GLY A 254 -22.06 -14.51 1.88
CA GLY A 254 -21.46 -13.99 0.66
C GLY A 254 -21.09 -12.49 0.76
N PHE A 255 -20.13 -12.05 -0.04
CA PHE A 255 -19.54 -10.70 0.03
C PHE A 255 -20.52 -9.54 -0.20
N MET A 256 -21.58 -9.77 -0.98
CA MET A 256 -22.56 -8.74 -1.34
C MET A 256 -23.96 -9.09 -0.85
N ALA A 257 -24.08 -10.02 0.09
CA ALA A 257 -25.37 -10.46 0.58
C ALA A 257 -26.05 -9.33 1.38
N SER A 258 -27.16 -8.82 0.86
CA SER A 258 -28.01 -7.85 1.58
C SER A 258 -28.88 -8.49 2.65
N THR A 259 -29.06 -9.81 2.58
CA THR A 259 -29.86 -10.60 3.52
C THR A 259 -29.16 -11.91 3.85
N CYS A 260 -29.41 -12.43 5.05
CA CYS A 260 -28.84 -13.68 5.52
C CYS A 260 -29.91 -14.43 6.32
N PRO A 261 -30.18 -15.74 6.10
CA PRO A 261 -31.04 -16.52 6.95
C PRO A 261 -30.55 -16.50 8.41
N ALA A 262 -31.49 -16.39 9.36
CA ALA A 262 -31.16 -16.18 10.77
C ALA A 262 -30.29 -17.31 11.35
N GLU A 263 -30.48 -18.54 10.92
CA GLU A 263 -29.70 -19.70 11.34
C GLU A 263 -28.24 -19.71 10.87
N ASN A 264 -27.90 -18.90 9.89
CA ASN A 264 -26.57 -18.86 9.29
C ASN A 264 -25.58 -17.93 10.02
N TYR A 265 -26.06 -17.00 10.84
CA TYR A 265 -25.20 -16.05 11.54
C TYR A 265 -25.50 -16.03 13.05
N THR A 266 -24.52 -15.61 13.83
CA THR A 266 -24.66 -15.36 15.26
C THR A 266 -24.77 -13.86 15.54
N LEU A 267 -24.06 -13.05 14.77
CA LEU A 267 -24.00 -11.58 14.91
C LEU A 267 -24.20 -10.92 13.54
N ARG A 268 -24.98 -9.82 13.55
CA ARG A 268 -25.06 -8.89 12.42
C ARG A 268 -24.72 -7.48 12.86
N LEU A 269 -23.98 -6.77 12.05
CA LEU A 269 -23.60 -5.38 12.30
C LEU A 269 -24.10 -4.47 11.18
N ASN A 270 -24.58 -3.28 11.54
CA ASN A 270 -25.01 -2.28 10.58
C ASN A 270 -23.88 -1.27 10.33
N SER A 271 -23.06 -1.52 9.34
CA SER A 271 -22.02 -0.58 8.90
C SER A 271 -22.57 0.62 8.10
N GLY A 272 -23.85 0.57 7.72
CA GLY A 272 -24.58 1.68 7.08
C GLY A 272 -25.08 2.74 8.03
N ALA A 273 -24.97 2.52 9.37
CA ALA A 273 -25.31 3.53 10.36
C ALA A 273 -24.40 4.77 10.25
N THR A 274 -25.00 5.96 10.34
CA THR A 274 -24.27 7.23 10.24
C THR A 274 -23.61 7.57 11.56
N ASP A 275 -22.34 7.94 11.51
CA ASP A 275 -21.57 8.45 12.65
C ASP A 275 -21.54 10.00 12.59
N PRO A 276 -21.92 10.69 13.69
CA PRO A 276 -21.96 12.15 13.70
C PRO A 276 -20.57 12.81 13.67
N VAL A 277 -19.51 12.11 14.07
CA VAL A 277 -18.13 12.61 14.02
C VAL A 277 -17.54 12.43 12.62
N LEU A 278 -17.85 11.33 11.97
CA LEU A 278 -17.41 11.06 10.58
C LEU A 278 -18.23 11.86 9.56
N GLY A 279 -19.50 12.21 9.88
CA GLY A 279 -20.42 12.93 8.99
C GLY A 279 -21.01 12.06 7.88
N MET A 280 -20.77 10.74 7.91
CA MET A 280 -21.28 9.74 6.97
C MET A 280 -21.36 8.36 7.64
N SER A 281 -21.87 7.36 6.94
CA SER A 281 -21.89 6.00 7.50
C SER A 281 -20.49 5.37 7.56
N TYR A 282 -20.33 4.39 8.45
CA TYR A 282 -19.07 3.68 8.61
C TYR A 282 -18.57 3.07 7.31
N ILE A 283 -19.45 2.42 6.55
CA ILE A 283 -19.07 1.84 5.26
C ILE A 283 -18.76 2.90 4.20
N GLN A 284 -19.42 4.05 4.20
CA GLN A 284 -19.08 5.14 3.29
C GLN A 284 -17.69 5.71 3.62
N PHE A 285 -17.38 5.91 4.90
CA PHE A 285 -16.07 6.38 5.32
C PHE A 285 -14.96 5.37 5.02
N ALA A 286 -15.25 4.08 5.23
CA ALA A 286 -14.35 3.00 4.84
C ALA A 286 -14.10 2.99 3.32
N MET A 287 -15.14 3.25 2.52
CA MET A 287 -15.02 3.29 1.05
C MET A 287 -14.11 4.42 0.57
N GLU A 288 -14.10 5.58 1.26
CA GLU A 288 -13.12 6.63 0.95
C GLU A 288 -11.67 6.13 1.12
N GLY A 289 -11.43 5.30 2.14
CA GLY A 289 -10.15 4.61 2.32
C GLY A 289 -9.87 3.60 1.21
N LEU A 290 -10.80 2.71 0.94
CA LEU A 290 -10.64 1.63 -0.04
C LEU A 290 -10.33 2.16 -1.46
N ARG A 291 -10.79 3.36 -1.79
CA ARG A 291 -10.50 4.01 -3.08
C ARG A 291 -9.02 4.25 -3.35
N HIS A 292 -8.17 4.23 -2.33
CA HIS A 292 -6.72 4.28 -2.50
C HIS A 292 -6.15 3.00 -3.14
N GLN A 293 -6.89 1.88 -3.10
CA GLN A 293 -6.46 0.61 -3.68
C GLN A 293 -6.70 0.56 -5.21
N LEU A 294 -6.07 1.50 -5.92
CA LEU A 294 -6.24 1.65 -7.37
C LEU A 294 -5.70 0.46 -8.15
N SER A 295 -4.67 -0.19 -7.66
CA SER A 295 -4.13 -1.41 -8.29
C SER A 295 -5.19 -2.51 -8.40
N GLN A 296 -6.18 -2.50 -7.51
CA GLN A 296 -7.33 -3.41 -7.50
C GLN A 296 -8.56 -2.82 -8.23
N GLY A 297 -8.49 -1.56 -8.64
CA GLY A 297 -9.56 -0.87 -9.36
C GLY A 297 -10.65 -0.31 -8.47
N ALA A 298 -10.38 -0.15 -7.17
CA ALA A 298 -11.36 0.36 -6.21
C ALA A 298 -11.66 1.86 -6.34
N GLY A 299 -10.87 2.61 -7.11
CA GLY A 299 -10.98 4.07 -7.21
C GLY A 299 -12.35 4.61 -7.64
N GLY A 300 -13.12 3.83 -8.37
CA GLY A 300 -14.47 4.18 -8.81
C GLY A 300 -15.59 3.61 -7.94
N TRP A 301 -15.29 2.89 -6.87
CA TRP A 301 -16.31 2.25 -6.04
C TRP A 301 -17.00 3.27 -5.14
N SER A 302 -18.28 3.08 -4.93
CA SER A 302 -19.11 3.91 -4.06
C SER A 302 -20.16 3.05 -3.37
N VAL A 303 -20.64 3.55 -2.23
CA VAL A 303 -21.73 2.93 -1.47
C VAL A 303 -22.80 3.99 -1.21
N GLU A 304 -24.04 3.65 -1.58
CA GLU A 304 -25.18 4.50 -1.30
C GLU A 304 -25.49 4.54 0.21
N PRO A 305 -25.98 5.68 0.74
CA PRO A 305 -26.42 5.78 2.10
C PRO A 305 -27.58 4.80 2.42
N GLY A 306 -27.62 4.32 3.66
CA GLY A 306 -28.68 3.44 4.15
C GLY A 306 -28.13 2.28 4.94
N ASP A 307 -29.01 1.53 5.56
CA ASP A 307 -28.64 0.35 6.36
C ASP A 307 -27.91 -0.67 5.50
N ARG A 308 -26.77 -1.13 6.02
CA ARG A 308 -25.97 -2.16 5.39
C ARG A 308 -25.45 -3.13 6.44
N PHE A 309 -26.01 -4.32 6.43
CA PHE A 309 -25.69 -5.34 7.38
C PHE A 309 -24.59 -6.27 6.87
N THR A 310 -23.63 -6.58 7.73
CA THR A 310 -22.65 -7.65 7.58
C THR A 310 -22.92 -8.71 8.63
N TYR A 311 -22.60 -9.98 8.30
CA TYR A 311 -23.05 -11.15 9.06
C TYR A 311 -21.85 -12.01 9.44
N TYR A 312 -21.82 -12.42 10.73
CA TYR A 312 -20.72 -13.17 11.32
C TYR A 312 -21.25 -14.39 12.08
N LYS A 313 -20.51 -15.48 12.06
CA LYS A 313 -20.81 -16.70 12.79
C LYS A 313 -19.77 -16.89 13.89
N LEU A 314 -20.18 -17.01 15.14
CA LEU A 314 -19.33 -17.48 16.22
C LEU A 314 -18.99 -18.93 15.98
N VAL A 315 -17.70 -19.26 15.86
CA VAL A 315 -17.23 -20.62 15.58
C VAL A 315 -16.47 -21.23 16.74
N GLU A 316 -15.81 -20.40 17.57
CA GLU A 316 -15.15 -20.82 18.79
C GLU A 316 -15.31 -19.77 19.90
N SER A 317 -15.47 -20.22 21.12
CA SER A 317 -15.55 -19.38 22.32
C SER A 317 -15.01 -20.14 23.53
N VAL A 318 -14.22 -19.46 24.36
CA VAL A 318 -13.83 -19.97 25.69
C VAL A 318 -14.73 -19.41 26.80
N LEU A 319 -15.73 -18.62 26.44
CA LEU A 319 -16.73 -18.08 27.36
C LEU A 319 -17.98 -18.96 27.40
N PRO A 320 -18.78 -18.88 28.47
CA PRO A 320 -20.13 -19.40 28.47
C PRO A 320 -20.97 -18.82 27.31
N PRO A 321 -21.99 -19.54 26.81
CA PRO A 321 -22.87 -19.02 25.76
C PRO A 321 -23.45 -17.66 26.11
N THR A 322 -23.35 -16.72 25.17
CA THR A 322 -23.78 -15.32 25.31
C THR A 322 -24.93 -14.95 24.37
N ALA A 323 -25.23 -15.84 23.41
CA ALA A 323 -26.33 -15.65 22.47
C ALA A 323 -27.69 -15.66 23.19
N ASP A 324 -28.63 -14.87 22.67
CA ASP A 324 -30.01 -14.87 23.13
C ASP A 324 -30.75 -16.18 22.80
N LYS A 325 -32.03 -16.24 23.12
CA LYS A 325 -32.91 -17.43 22.88
C LYS A 325 -33.02 -17.82 21.39
N ASP A 326 -32.77 -16.86 20.50
CA ASP A 326 -32.85 -17.05 19.06
C ASP A 326 -31.48 -17.35 18.44
N GLY A 327 -30.43 -17.47 19.28
CA GLY A 327 -29.06 -17.82 18.88
C GLY A 327 -28.21 -16.63 18.41
N HIS A 328 -28.64 -15.40 18.73
CA HIS A 328 -27.97 -14.19 18.26
C HIS A 328 -27.26 -13.43 19.39
N GLU A 329 -26.17 -12.78 19.03
CA GLU A 329 -25.45 -11.81 19.84
C GLU A 329 -25.65 -10.41 19.26
N LYS A 330 -25.45 -9.38 20.10
CA LYS A 330 -25.61 -7.97 19.72
C LYS A 330 -24.29 -7.32 19.34
N ASP A 331 -23.19 -7.86 19.87
CA ASP A 331 -21.86 -7.30 19.76
C ASP A 331 -20.80 -8.42 19.75
N PHE A 332 -19.66 -8.17 19.12
CA PHE A 332 -18.51 -9.09 19.19
C PHE A 332 -18.06 -9.34 20.64
N PHE A 333 -18.22 -8.35 21.49
CA PHE A 333 -17.75 -8.38 22.88
C PHE A 333 -18.80 -8.84 23.89
N ASP A 334 -19.97 -9.34 23.45
CA ASP A 334 -20.97 -9.89 24.37
C ASP A 334 -20.31 -10.94 25.28
N GLY A 335 -20.53 -10.77 26.61
CA GLY A 335 -19.89 -11.59 27.64
C GLY A 335 -18.46 -11.18 28.04
N ILE A 336 -17.91 -10.14 27.41
CA ILE A 336 -16.60 -9.58 27.75
C ILE A 336 -16.81 -8.18 28.34
N ASP A 337 -16.43 -7.96 29.60
CA ASP A 337 -16.44 -6.62 30.18
C ASP A 337 -15.26 -5.82 29.60
N THR A 338 -15.57 -4.94 28.65
CA THR A 338 -14.58 -4.08 27.98
C THR A 338 -14.41 -2.73 28.66
N SER A 339 -15.05 -2.50 29.80
CA SER A 339 -14.84 -1.28 30.57
C SER A 339 -13.46 -1.27 31.26
N LEU A 340 -12.95 -0.07 31.51
CA LEU A 340 -11.70 0.08 32.27
C LEU A 340 -11.82 -0.53 33.67
N ALA A 341 -12.98 -0.38 34.32
CA ALA A 341 -13.25 -0.95 35.63
C ALA A 341 -13.28 -2.48 35.62
N GLY A 342 -13.68 -3.08 34.48
CA GLY A 342 -13.71 -4.53 34.25
C GLY A 342 -12.33 -5.16 34.19
N LEU A 343 -11.28 -4.38 33.97
CA LEU A 343 -9.90 -4.89 33.90
C LEU A 343 -9.46 -5.53 35.23
N ALA A 344 -9.81 -4.94 36.39
CA ALA A 344 -9.43 -5.49 37.69
C ALA A 344 -10.07 -6.87 37.96
N PRO A 345 -11.37 -7.11 37.80
CA PRO A 345 -11.97 -8.43 37.97
C PRO A 345 -11.38 -9.51 37.05
N ARG A 346 -10.91 -9.16 35.86
CA ARG A 346 -10.27 -10.12 34.93
C ARG A 346 -9.02 -10.76 35.51
N LEU A 347 -8.32 -10.07 36.43
CA LEU A 347 -7.09 -10.54 37.04
C LEU A 347 -7.34 -11.56 38.17
N GLY A 348 -8.59 -11.76 38.60
CA GLY A 348 -8.94 -12.66 39.69
C GLY A 348 -8.20 -12.33 41.00
N GLU A 349 -7.59 -13.31 41.60
CA GLU A 349 -6.82 -13.16 42.86
C GLU A 349 -5.54 -12.31 42.68
N GLU A 350 -5.01 -12.21 41.47
CA GLU A 350 -3.83 -11.40 41.16
C GLU A 350 -4.10 -9.88 41.35
N GLU A 351 -5.36 -9.45 41.22
CA GLU A 351 -5.76 -8.04 41.43
C GLU A 351 -5.24 -7.48 42.76
N LYS A 352 -5.30 -8.30 43.84
CA LYS A 352 -4.90 -7.90 45.20
C LYS A 352 -3.42 -7.51 45.30
N LYS A 353 -2.59 -7.94 44.37
CA LYS A 353 -1.16 -7.64 44.33
C LYS A 353 -0.83 -6.22 43.85
N VAL A 354 -1.81 -5.50 43.29
CA VAL A 354 -1.70 -4.08 42.93
C VAL A 354 -2.64 -3.28 43.82
N GLN A 355 -2.06 -2.63 44.83
CA GLN A 355 -2.86 -1.91 45.82
C GLN A 355 -3.75 -0.84 45.17
N GLY A 356 -5.03 -0.85 45.47
CA GLY A 356 -6.00 0.16 45.01
C GLY A 356 -6.40 0.07 43.55
N LEU A 357 -5.99 -0.96 42.80
CA LEU A 357 -6.21 -1.11 41.37
C LEU A 357 -7.67 -0.85 40.98
N ARG A 358 -8.62 -1.57 41.57
CA ARG A 358 -10.04 -1.49 41.24
C ARG A 358 -10.62 -0.08 41.48
N THR A 359 -10.26 0.55 42.59
CA THR A 359 -10.76 1.90 42.94
C THR A 359 -10.23 2.93 41.99
N GLU A 360 -8.94 2.83 41.64
CA GLU A 360 -8.28 3.78 40.73
C GLU A 360 -8.75 3.65 39.29
N LEU A 361 -8.96 2.42 38.79
CA LEU A 361 -9.55 2.21 37.46
C LEU A 361 -10.97 2.76 37.36
N LYS A 362 -11.80 2.64 38.44
CA LYS A 362 -13.11 3.26 38.47
C LYS A 362 -13.01 4.77 38.45
N ASP A 363 -12.09 5.34 39.22
CA ASP A 363 -11.91 6.78 39.28
C ASP A 363 -11.39 7.35 37.95
N ILE A 364 -10.44 6.67 37.31
CA ILE A 364 -9.99 7.01 35.94
C ILE A 364 -11.19 6.98 34.97
N ALA A 365 -12.04 5.96 35.03
CA ALA A 365 -13.21 5.86 34.16
C ALA A 365 -14.20 7.02 34.38
N GLU A 366 -14.43 7.45 35.64
CA GLU A 366 -15.30 8.60 35.95
C GLU A 366 -14.67 9.93 35.48
N GLN A 367 -13.34 10.10 35.58
CA GLN A 367 -12.67 11.28 35.03
C GLN A 367 -12.76 11.32 33.50
N ILE A 368 -12.66 10.17 32.80
CA ILE A 368 -12.86 10.10 31.35
C ILE A 368 -14.29 10.49 30.97
N LYS A 369 -15.31 10.03 31.71
CA LYS A 369 -16.70 10.44 31.49
C LYS A 369 -16.88 11.94 31.71
N THR A 370 -16.24 12.49 32.74
CA THR A 370 -16.26 13.93 33.02
C THR A 370 -15.62 14.69 31.85
N ALA A 371 -14.47 14.24 31.34
CA ALA A 371 -13.82 14.80 30.18
C ALA A 371 -14.74 14.76 28.94
N SER A 372 -15.43 13.64 28.71
CA SER A 372 -16.37 13.49 27.59
C SER A 372 -17.56 14.46 27.72
N ALA A 373 -18.10 14.64 28.91
CA ALA A 373 -19.20 15.60 29.17
C ALA A 373 -18.76 17.07 28.99
N HIS A 374 -17.50 17.38 29.29
CA HIS A 374 -16.92 18.70 29.03
C HIS A 374 -16.70 18.92 27.54
N ALA A 375 -16.20 17.91 26.80
CA ALA A 375 -15.96 18.02 25.36
C ALA A 375 -17.22 18.34 24.54
N GLU A 376 -18.41 17.97 25.05
CA GLU A 376 -19.69 18.32 24.44
C GLU A 376 -20.11 19.80 24.67
N LYS A 377 -19.53 20.45 25.68
CA LYS A 377 -19.90 21.83 26.09
C LYS A 377 -18.79 22.83 25.77
N ASP A 378 -17.61 22.59 26.27
CA ASP A 378 -16.39 23.41 26.07
C ASP A 378 -15.16 22.53 26.11
N ILE A 379 -14.50 22.41 24.94
CA ILE A 379 -13.30 21.63 24.77
C ILE A 379 -12.18 22.05 25.71
N SER A 380 -12.08 23.35 26.03
CA SER A 380 -11.00 23.85 26.88
C SER A 380 -11.06 23.33 28.33
N GLU A 381 -12.26 22.97 28.80
CA GLU A 381 -12.45 22.40 30.13
C GLU A 381 -12.12 20.89 30.20
N THR A 382 -11.93 20.24 29.04
CA THR A 382 -11.63 18.81 28.93
C THR A 382 -10.21 18.48 29.41
N ALA A 383 -9.28 19.41 29.27
CA ALA A 383 -7.87 19.18 29.57
C ALA A 383 -7.61 18.79 31.03
N LYS A 384 -8.26 19.45 32.00
CA LYS A 384 -8.04 19.21 33.42
C LYS A 384 -8.33 17.77 33.86
N PRO A 385 -9.54 17.19 33.61
CA PRO A 385 -9.78 15.78 33.96
C PRO A 385 -8.87 14.81 33.22
N LEU A 386 -8.44 15.14 32.02
CA LEU A 386 -7.50 14.29 31.27
C LEU A 386 -6.08 14.31 31.87
N PHE A 387 -5.61 15.43 32.42
CA PHE A 387 -4.36 15.46 33.18
C PHE A 387 -4.44 14.62 34.45
N ASP A 388 -5.58 14.63 35.15
CA ASP A 388 -5.80 13.78 36.31
C ASP A 388 -5.78 12.27 35.90
N VAL A 389 -6.34 11.93 34.74
CA VAL A 389 -6.27 10.59 34.15
C VAL A 389 -4.82 10.18 33.89
N LEU A 390 -4.04 11.02 33.21
CA LEU A 390 -2.61 10.74 32.93
C LEU A 390 -1.82 10.49 34.21
N GLN A 391 -1.94 11.35 35.19
CA GLN A 391 -1.22 11.20 36.46
C GLN A 391 -1.56 9.88 37.18
N LYS A 392 -2.82 9.45 37.13
CA LYS A 392 -3.26 8.18 37.70
C LYS A 392 -2.74 6.99 36.91
N LEU A 393 -2.80 7.05 35.58
CA LEU A 393 -2.25 6.01 34.71
C LEU A 393 -0.74 5.84 34.93
N ASP A 394 0.03 6.93 34.95
CA ASP A 394 1.47 6.88 35.25
C ASP A 394 1.76 6.21 36.58
N SER A 395 1.03 6.61 37.62
CA SER A 395 1.18 6.04 38.97
C SER A 395 0.83 4.55 38.98
N LEU A 396 -0.21 4.17 38.27
CA LEU A 396 -0.69 2.80 38.23
C LEU A 396 0.27 1.90 37.43
N ILE A 397 0.80 2.39 36.30
CA ILE A 397 1.85 1.70 35.53
C ILE A 397 3.07 1.43 36.39
N LEU A 398 3.58 2.44 37.08
CA LEU A 398 4.76 2.29 37.96
C LEU A 398 4.53 1.28 39.09
N ARG A 399 3.35 1.25 39.69
CA ARG A 399 2.98 0.27 40.71
C ARG A 399 2.86 -1.13 40.16
N THR A 400 2.28 -1.25 38.94
CA THR A 400 2.14 -2.54 38.25
C THR A 400 3.51 -3.11 37.88
N GLU A 401 4.43 -2.28 37.37
CA GLU A 401 5.81 -2.70 37.08
C GLU A 401 6.53 -3.26 38.31
N LYS A 402 6.32 -2.65 39.47
CA LYS A 402 6.92 -3.06 40.74
C LYS A 402 6.18 -4.19 41.46
N SER A 403 5.01 -4.57 41.00
CA SER A 403 4.16 -5.57 41.62
C SER A 403 4.70 -7.00 41.48
N ASN A 404 4.24 -7.91 42.34
CA ASN A 404 4.55 -9.35 42.29
C ASN A 404 3.51 -10.12 41.47
N LEU A 405 2.88 -9.48 40.48
CA LEU A 405 2.00 -10.16 39.54
C LEU A 405 2.78 -11.26 38.78
N ASN A 406 2.09 -12.33 38.39
CA ASN A 406 2.68 -13.27 37.45
C ASN A 406 2.93 -12.57 36.10
N ALA A 407 3.84 -13.10 35.30
CA ALA A 407 4.32 -12.43 34.08
C ALA A 407 3.18 -12.16 33.09
N SER A 408 2.26 -13.10 32.89
CA SER A 408 1.15 -12.96 31.92
C SER A 408 0.16 -11.86 32.36
N THR A 409 -0.23 -11.87 33.62
CA THR A 409 -1.16 -10.85 34.18
C THR A 409 -0.52 -9.46 34.22
N LYS A 410 0.79 -9.40 34.54
CA LYS A 410 1.54 -8.14 34.52
C LYS A 410 1.57 -7.55 33.10
N GLU A 411 1.88 -8.37 32.14
CA GLU A 411 1.93 -7.93 30.73
C GLU A 411 0.55 -7.53 30.20
N GLU A 412 -0.50 -8.29 30.53
CA GLU A 412 -1.88 -7.93 30.17
C GLU A 412 -2.26 -6.55 30.70
N LEU A 413 -2.01 -6.33 32.01
CA LEU A 413 -2.34 -5.06 32.64
C LEU A 413 -1.52 -3.90 32.09
N LEU A 414 -0.19 -4.09 31.92
CA LEU A 414 0.69 -3.05 31.38
C LEU A 414 0.38 -2.72 29.92
N THR A 415 0.02 -3.70 29.10
CA THR A 415 -0.37 -3.48 27.70
C THR A 415 -1.55 -2.52 27.63
N VAL A 416 -2.60 -2.78 28.40
CA VAL A 416 -3.79 -1.91 28.42
C VAL A 416 -3.49 -0.55 29.03
N LEU A 417 -2.80 -0.49 30.16
CA LEU A 417 -2.52 0.79 30.83
C LEU A 417 -1.65 1.72 29.98
N ARG A 418 -0.61 1.19 29.30
CA ARG A 418 0.24 1.99 28.40
C ARG A 418 -0.53 2.48 27.19
N GLU A 419 -1.40 1.65 26.63
CA GLU A 419 -2.28 2.09 25.54
C GLU A 419 -3.20 3.23 25.99
N LYS A 420 -3.77 3.13 27.21
CA LYS A 420 -4.60 4.20 27.77
C LYS A 420 -3.81 5.48 28.07
N GLU A 421 -2.55 5.35 28.50
CA GLU A 421 -1.63 6.47 28.68
C GLU A 421 -1.41 7.21 27.34
N GLU A 422 -1.09 6.50 26.27
CA GLU A 422 -0.91 7.09 24.94
C GLU A 422 -2.17 7.76 24.40
N GLN A 423 -3.33 7.13 24.59
CA GLN A 423 -4.61 7.69 24.19
C GLN A 423 -4.97 8.94 25.00
N ALA A 424 -4.67 8.97 26.30
CA ALA A 424 -4.89 10.12 27.17
C ALA A 424 -3.96 11.28 26.80
N GLU A 425 -2.71 11.01 26.48
CA GLU A 425 -1.76 12.02 25.98
C GLU A 425 -2.26 12.65 24.67
N ALA A 426 -2.71 11.82 23.72
CA ALA A 426 -3.29 12.31 22.47
C ALA A 426 -4.53 13.17 22.74
N ALA A 427 -5.42 12.74 23.66
CA ALA A 427 -6.60 13.50 24.04
C ALA A 427 -6.25 14.84 24.70
N VAL A 428 -5.23 14.88 25.57
CA VAL A 428 -4.72 16.13 26.18
C VAL A 428 -4.21 17.08 25.10
N ASN A 429 -3.39 16.60 24.18
CA ASN A 429 -2.82 17.43 23.12
C ASN A 429 -3.92 18.03 22.24
N LEU A 430 -4.96 17.25 21.91
CA LEU A 430 -6.13 17.72 21.16
C LEU A 430 -6.96 18.73 21.95
N ALA A 431 -7.22 18.46 23.23
CA ALA A 431 -7.98 19.38 24.12
C ALA A 431 -7.25 20.71 24.32
N MET A 432 -5.93 20.67 24.41
CA MET A 432 -5.06 21.84 24.55
C MET A 432 -4.76 22.52 23.20
N ASN A 433 -5.16 21.92 22.09
CA ASN A 433 -4.77 22.39 20.74
C ASN A 433 -3.25 22.61 20.61
N VAL A 434 -2.46 21.70 21.18
CA VAL A 434 -1.01 21.71 21.04
C VAL A 434 -0.62 20.85 19.86
N SER A 435 0.26 21.37 19.00
CA SER A 435 0.75 20.63 17.84
C SER A 435 2.28 20.61 17.81
N LEU A 436 2.84 19.50 17.33
CA LEU A 436 4.28 19.28 17.20
C LEU A 436 4.60 18.93 15.76
N GLU A 437 5.52 19.66 15.16
CA GLU A 437 6.16 19.36 13.90
C GLU A 437 7.66 19.10 14.12
N ALA A 438 8.17 18.06 13.50
CA ALA A 438 9.60 17.79 13.47
C ALA A 438 10.04 17.65 12.01
N THR A 439 10.92 18.52 11.58
CA THR A 439 11.30 18.60 10.16
C THR A 439 12.81 18.65 9.98
N VAL A 440 13.28 18.09 8.86
CA VAL A 440 14.67 18.27 8.44
C VAL A 440 14.81 19.65 7.81
N ALA A 441 15.77 20.42 8.31
CA ALA A 441 16.05 21.76 7.79
C ALA A 441 16.49 21.68 6.33
N GLY A 442 15.95 22.59 5.51
CA GLY A 442 16.42 22.76 4.16
C GLY A 442 17.86 23.29 4.10
N PRO A 443 18.55 23.15 2.98
CA PRO A 443 19.99 23.48 2.85
C PRO A 443 20.30 24.96 3.10
N ARG A 444 19.32 25.85 3.00
CA ARG A 444 19.46 27.30 3.25
C ARG A 444 18.94 27.74 4.60
N GLY A 445 18.57 26.78 5.48
CA GLY A 445 18.00 27.07 6.78
C GLY A 445 16.52 27.44 6.77
N PRO A 446 15.89 27.51 7.95
CA PRO A 446 14.44 27.67 8.07
C PRO A 446 13.86 28.98 7.55
N ALA A 447 14.66 30.04 7.49
CA ALA A 447 14.22 31.35 7.01
C ALA A 447 14.09 31.47 5.47
N ALA A 448 14.57 30.50 4.71
CA ALA A 448 14.63 30.54 3.25
C ALA A 448 13.36 29.96 2.55
N GLY A 449 12.36 29.56 3.30
CA GLY A 449 11.19 28.85 2.79
C GLY A 449 11.49 27.38 2.48
N LEU A 450 10.48 26.65 1.98
CA LEU A 450 10.64 25.23 1.63
C LEU A 450 11.53 25.08 0.39
N PRO A 451 12.43 24.08 0.39
CA PRO A 451 13.21 23.74 -0.79
C PRO A 451 12.33 23.10 -1.87
N ARG A 452 12.77 23.15 -3.12
CA ARG A 452 12.22 22.28 -4.17
C ARG A 452 12.54 20.80 -3.85
N GLU A 453 11.76 19.88 -4.41
CA GLU A 453 11.93 18.45 -4.18
C GLU A 453 13.37 17.96 -4.37
N GLN A 454 14.01 18.38 -5.47
CA GLN A 454 15.40 18.04 -5.79
C GLN A 454 16.43 18.56 -4.76
N ASP A 455 16.11 19.67 -4.08
CA ASP A 455 16.96 20.29 -3.07
C ASP A 455 16.60 19.83 -1.65
N ALA A 456 15.45 19.18 -1.47
CA ALA A 456 14.98 18.69 -0.19
C ALA A 456 15.81 17.49 0.30
N LEU A 457 16.17 17.47 1.59
CA LEU A 457 16.99 16.41 2.17
C LEU A 457 16.14 15.18 2.55
N THR A 458 15.42 14.64 1.55
CA THR A 458 14.59 13.45 1.75
C THR A 458 15.42 12.19 1.96
N VAL A 459 16.68 12.22 1.50
CA VAL A 459 17.64 11.13 1.66
C VAL A 459 18.93 11.69 2.26
N VAL A 460 19.49 11.00 3.23
CA VAL A 460 20.80 11.27 3.82
C VAL A 460 21.76 10.09 3.58
N SER A 461 23.04 10.37 3.48
CA SER A 461 24.06 9.37 3.20
C SER A 461 25.13 9.34 4.30
N PRO A 462 25.90 8.23 4.44
CA PRO A 462 27.00 8.13 5.40
C PRO A 462 27.93 9.34 5.38
N GLY A 463 28.22 9.88 6.56
CA GLY A 463 29.08 11.05 6.74
C GLY A 463 28.40 12.41 6.61
N GLN A 464 27.14 12.47 6.19
CA GLN A 464 26.40 13.71 5.99
C GLN A 464 25.98 14.35 7.32
N ASN A 465 26.09 15.68 7.39
CA ASN A 465 25.53 16.48 8.47
C ASN A 465 24.17 17.04 8.06
N PHE A 466 23.24 17.12 9.01
CA PHE A 466 21.94 17.74 8.82
C PHE A 466 21.37 18.22 10.17
N THR A 467 20.31 19.01 10.11
CA THR A 467 19.64 19.53 11.30
C THR A 467 18.18 19.13 11.29
N ILE A 468 17.69 18.68 12.46
CA ILE A 468 16.26 18.51 12.70
C ILE A 468 15.78 19.69 13.53
N ILE A 469 14.69 20.30 13.08
CA ILE A 469 14.00 21.38 13.74
C ILE A 469 12.70 20.81 14.31
N VAL A 470 12.54 20.97 15.60
CA VAL A 470 11.32 20.60 16.33
C VAL A 470 10.60 21.91 16.66
N LYS A 471 9.34 22.02 16.21
CA LYS A 471 8.48 23.17 16.42
C LYS A 471 7.24 22.73 17.18
N LEU A 472 7.01 23.26 18.38
CA LEU A 472 5.78 23.05 19.12
C LEU A 472 4.98 24.37 19.10
N HIS A 473 3.71 24.28 18.69
CA HIS A 473 2.78 25.41 18.70
C HIS A 473 1.84 25.33 19.91
N ASN A 474 1.73 26.43 20.66
CA ASN A 474 0.76 26.56 21.74
C ASN A 474 -0.54 27.16 21.22
N GLY A 475 -1.46 26.35 20.73
CA GLY A 475 -2.82 26.78 20.37
C GLY A 475 -3.80 26.85 21.53
N SER A 476 -3.34 26.61 22.78
CA SER A 476 -4.19 26.66 23.97
C SER A 476 -4.45 28.11 24.44
N LYS A 477 -5.37 28.25 25.39
CA LYS A 477 -5.67 29.53 26.02
C LYS A 477 -4.72 29.87 27.19
N GLN A 478 -3.74 29.00 27.50
CA GLN A 478 -2.88 29.14 28.70
C GLN A 478 -1.39 29.08 28.32
N PRO A 479 -0.51 29.73 29.08
CA PRO A 479 0.94 29.57 28.92
C PRO A 479 1.35 28.12 29.16
N LEU A 480 2.27 27.62 28.33
CA LEU A 480 2.88 26.30 28.48
C LEU A 480 4.33 26.45 28.92
N TRP A 481 4.70 25.70 29.92
CA TRP A 481 6.09 25.50 30.32
C TRP A 481 6.66 24.30 29.60
N ILE A 482 7.66 24.51 28.75
CA ILE A 482 8.36 23.44 28.05
C ILE A 482 9.41 22.86 28.97
N GLU A 483 9.26 21.60 29.35
CA GLU A 483 10.18 20.91 30.25
C GLU A 483 11.44 20.44 29.53
N ASN A 484 11.25 19.76 28.40
CA ASN A 484 12.35 19.30 27.54
C ASN A 484 11.88 19.02 26.12
N ALA A 485 12.83 18.94 25.19
CA ALA A 485 12.67 18.42 23.86
C ALA A 485 13.74 17.37 23.56
N SER A 486 13.38 16.26 22.95
CA SER A 486 14.28 15.15 22.65
C SER A 486 14.00 14.50 21.31
N LEU A 487 14.98 13.79 20.76
CA LEU A 487 14.83 12.91 19.60
C LEU A 487 14.95 11.45 20.01
N HIS A 488 14.00 10.64 19.59
CA HIS A 488 14.04 9.18 19.68
C HIS A 488 14.46 8.62 18.33
N GLY A 489 15.53 7.82 18.31
CA GLY A 489 16.16 7.24 17.14
C GLY A 489 17.61 6.88 17.44
N PRO A 490 18.45 6.70 16.42
CA PRO A 490 19.88 6.43 16.61
C PRO A 490 20.59 7.57 17.36
N GLN A 491 20.94 7.36 18.62
CA GLN A 491 21.50 8.40 19.48
C GLN A 491 22.94 8.80 19.11
N ASP A 492 23.67 7.90 18.52
CA ASP A 492 25.05 8.11 18.04
C ASP A 492 25.14 9.09 16.84
N TRP A 493 24.00 9.43 16.24
CA TRP A 493 23.93 10.43 15.17
C TRP A 493 23.87 11.86 15.70
N ILE A 494 23.41 12.04 16.94
CA ILE A 494 23.18 13.38 17.51
C ILE A 494 24.51 13.96 17.94
N THR A 495 25.01 14.98 17.25
CA THR A 495 26.23 15.69 17.55
C THR A 495 26.01 16.86 18.51
N THR A 496 24.85 17.49 18.42
CA THR A 496 24.46 18.55 19.34
C THR A 496 22.96 18.40 19.64
N ALA A 497 22.63 18.15 20.88
CA ALA A 497 21.27 18.10 21.37
C ALA A 497 20.81 19.51 21.82
N TYR A 498 19.52 19.74 21.80
CA TYR A 498 18.92 20.91 22.43
C TYR A 498 19.21 20.91 23.94
N LYS A 499 19.65 22.03 24.50
CA LYS A 499 20.01 22.19 25.91
C LYS A 499 19.21 23.25 26.67
N GLY A 500 18.12 23.73 26.05
CA GLY A 500 17.26 24.71 26.69
C GLY A 500 16.19 24.02 27.53
N ASP A 501 16.31 24.07 28.83
CA ASP A 501 15.28 23.59 29.76
C ASP A 501 14.53 24.79 30.31
N GLY A 502 13.21 24.68 30.36
CA GLY A 502 12.43 25.63 31.10
C GLY A 502 12.07 26.94 30.37
N THR A 503 11.49 26.85 29.22
CA THR A 503 10.95 27.98 28.47
C THR A 503 9.42 28.03 28.62
N THR A 504 8.86 29.21 28.92
CA THR A 504 7.43 29.45 28.87
C THR A 504 7.06 30.03 27.51
N ILE A 505 6.06 29.45 26.84
CA ILE A 505 5.46 30.01 25.62
C ILE A 505 4.02 30.42 25.90
N GLN A 506 3.64 31.60 25.41
CA GLN A 506 2.30 32.15 25.56
C GLN A 506 1.32 31.52 24.56
N PRO A 507 0.00 31.69 24.76
CA PRO A 507 -1.00 31.32 23.75
C PRO A 507 -0.67 31.91 22.38
N GLY A 508 -0.66 31.07 21.33
CA GLY A 508 -0.33 31.41 19.95
C GLY A 508 1.16 31.49 19.63
N GLU A 509 2.05 31.28 20.61
CA GLU A 509 3.50 31.28 20.37
C GLU A 509 4.03 29.87 20.00
N ASP A 510 5.19 29.89 19.35
CA ASP A 510 5.94 28.70 18.94
C ASP A 510 7.20 28.54 19.79
N PHE A 511 7.48 27.29 20.14
CA PHE A 511 8.77 26.87 20.69
C PHE A 511 9.59 26.14 19.62
N TYR A 512 10.88 26.40 19.59
CA TYR A 512 11.80 25.73 18.66
C TYR A 512 12.96 25.05 19.38
N ALA A 513 13.25 23.80 18.98
CA ALA A 513 14.45 23.10 19.36
C ALA A 513 15.18 22.56 18.14
N ASN A 514 16.49 22.78 18.08
CA ASN A 514 17.35 22.34 16.99
C ASN A 514 18.27 21.21 17.44
N PHE A 515 18.38 20.20 16.61
CA PHE A 515 19.29 19.06 16.81
C PHE A 515 20.21 18.97 15.60
N ALA A 516 21.51 19.01 15.83
CA ALA A 516 22.50 18.75 14.79
C ALA A 516 22.84 17.26 14.79
N LEU A 517 22.84 16.65 13.61
CA LEU A 517 23.08 15.24 13.43
C LEU A 517 24.16 15.00 12.38
N ARG A 518 24.84 13.86 12.51
CA ARG A 518 25.76 13.34 11.51
C ARG A 518 25.49 11.85 11.29
N VAL A 519 25.31 11.46 10.05
CA VAL A 519 25.13 10.05 9.68
C VAL A 519 26.45 9.32 9.90
N PRO A 520 26.50 8.20 10.67
CA PRO A 520 27.71 7.42 10.83
C PRO A 520 28.23 6.86 9.51
N PRO A 521 29.54 6.59 9.39
CA PRO A 521 30.12 5.98 8.20
C PRO A 521 29.58 4.58 7.88
N LYS A 522 29.17 3.84 8.91
CA LYS A 522 28.53 2.52 8.78
C LYS A 522 27.12 2.62 9.31
N VAL A 523 26.14 2.53 8.42
CA VAL A 523 24.73 2.62 8.74
C VAL A 523 23.94 1.74 7.79
N SER A 524 22.84 1.15 8.27
CA SER A 524 21.90 0.44 7.42
C SER A 524 21.08 1.43 6.61
N TYR A 525 20.89 1.13 5.32
CA TYR A 525 20.02 1.93 4.45
C TYR A 525 18.55 1.67 4.77
N THR A 526 17.70 2.65 4.48
CA THR A 526 16.26 2.50 4.64
C THR A 526 15.73 1.58 3.54
N ARG A 527 15.36 0.37 3.92
CA ARG A 527 14.83 -0.66 3.02
C ARG A 527 13.74 -1.48 3.75
N PRO A 528 12.95 -2.28 3.03
CA PRO A 528 12.03 -3.22 3.69
C PRO A 528 12.75 -4.06 4.74
N ALA A 529 12.03 -4.46 5.80
CA ALA A 529 12.56 -5.37 6.82
C ALA A 529 12.61 -6.82 6.36
N VAL A 530 12.10 -7.08 5.17
CA VAL A 530 12.01 -8.40 4.54
C VAL A 530 12.35 -8.28 3.06
N HIS A 531 12.91 -9.34 2.47
CA HIS A 531 13.20 -9.41 1.03
C HIS A 531 13.00 -10.82 0.48
N ARG A 532 12.89 -10.95 -0.84
CA ARG A 532 12.98 -12.21 -1.58
C ARG A 532 14.19 -12.15 -2.52
N ASN A 533 14.94 -13.24 -2.60
CA ASN A 533 16.09 -13.30 -3.52
C ASN A 533 15.64 -13.42 -4.98
N ASP A 534 14.61 -14.22 -5.21
CA ASP A 534 13.93 -14.35 -6.51
C ASP A 534 12.45 -14.00 -6.34
N PRO A 535 12.06 -12.72 -6.61
CA PRO A 535 10.67 -12.29 -6.47
C PRO A 535 9.67 -13.06 -7.35
N GLU A 536 10.13 -13.72 -8.41
CA GLU A 536 9.29 -14.49 -9.32
C GLU A 536 8.98 -15.90 -8.79
N ARG A 537 9.83 -16.43 -7.88
CA ARG A 537 9.81 -17.84 -7.48
C ARG A 537 9.78 -18.07 -5.97
N ASP A 538 10.36 -17.16 -5.16
CA ASP A 538 10.38 -17.35 -3.71
C ASP A 538 9.01 -17.04 -3.11
N PRO A 539 8.34 -18.02 -2.49
CA PRO A 539 7.00 -17.83 -1.95
C PRO A 539 7.01 -17.30 -0.50
N VAL A 540 8.19 -17.11 0.08
CA VAL A 540 8.38 -16.68 1.48
C VAL A 540 9.47 -15.64 1.56
N TYR A 541 9.21 -14.55 2.25
CA TYR A 541 10.20 -13.52 2.53
C TYR A 541 11.24 -13.97 3.55
N THR A 542 12.49 -13.63 3.29
CA THR A 542 13.56 -13.64 4.27
C THR A 542 13.46 -12.40 5.14
N VAL A 543 13.61 -12.57 6.45
CA VAL A 543 13.55 -11.49 7.43
C VAL A 543 14.94 -10.90 7.63
N ASP A 544 15.12 -9.62 7.34
CA ASP A 544 16.37 -8.86 7.52
C ASP A 544 16.46 -8.26 8.93
N ASP A 545 15.31 -7.84 9.48
CA ASP A 545 15.21 -7.32 10.84
C ASP A 545 13.98 -7.89 11.55
N ALA A 546 14.20 -8.85 12.44
CA ALA A 546 13.15 -9.54 13.18
C ALA A 546 12.22 -8.60 13.96
N LYS A 547 12.74 -7.44 14.37
CA LYS A 547 11.97 -6.42 15.09
C LYS A 547 10.80 -5.86 14.27
N TYR A 548 10.93 -5.85 12.96
CA TYR A 548 9.94 -5.27 12.04
C TYR A 548 9.28 -6.29 11.12
N ALA A 549 9.53 -7.58 11.34
CA ALA A 549 9.14 -8.67 10.43
C ALA A 549 7.66 -8.67 10.03
N THR A 550 6.76 -8.30 10.95
CA THR A 550 5.31 -8.27 10.70
C THR A 550 4.77 -6.88 10.38
N LEU A 551 5.60 -5.83 10.42
CA LEU A 551 5.17 -4.48 10.09
C LEU A 551 5.00 -4.30 8.58
N PRO A 552 4.10 -3.42 8.14
CA PRO A 552 4.02 -3.02 6.73
C PRO A 552 5.35 -2.42 6.25
N PHE A 553 5.90 -1.48 7.03
CA PHE A 553 7.18 -0.84 6.82
C PHE A 553 7.89 -0.58 8.16
N PRO A 554 9.23 -0.46 8.17
CA PRO A 554 9.93 0.05 9.34
C PRO A 554 9.42 1.44 9.74
N PRO A 555 9.36 1.75 11.04
CA PRO A 555 8.92 3.06 11.50
C PRO A 555 9.90 4.17 11.08
N PRO A 556 9.46 5.45 11.09
CA PRO A 556 10.35 6.59 10.84
C PRO A 556 11.60 6.54 11.70
N LEU A 557 12.75 6.86 11.08
CA LEU A 557 14.07 6.77 11.69
C LEU A 557 14.20 7.60 12.99
N PHE A 558 13.56 8.77 12.99
CA PHE A 558 13.52 9.66 14.15
C PHE A 558 12.08 10.07 14.47
N ARG A 559 11.82 10.22 15.77
CA ARG A 559 10.63 10.86 16.32
C ARG A 559 11.06 11.94 17.30
N ALA A 560 10.45 13.11 17.22
CA ALA A 560 10.62 14.16 18.20
C ALA A 560 9.62 14.00 19.33
N GLN A 561 10.02 14.31 20.54
CA GLN A 561 9.18 14.37 21.72
C GLN A 561 9.40 15.69 22.44
N VAL A 562 8.31 16.32 22.87
CA VAL A 562 8.32 17.48 23.76
C VAL A 562 7.44 17.19 24.95
N ASN A 563 7.96 17.43 26.15
CA ASN A 563 7.22 17.40 27.40
C ASN A 563 6.94 18.83 27.84
N TYR A 564 5.71 19.08 28.25
CA TYR A 564 5.26 20.40 28.68
C TYR A 564 4.33 20.33 29.88
N SER A 565 4.13 21.45 30.61
CA SER A 565 3.13 21.57 31.67
C SER A 565 2.43 22.93 31.63
N ILE A 566 1.20 22.98 32.17
CA ILE A 566 0.39 24.20 32.21
C ILE A 566 0.84 25.13 33.33
N THR A 567 1.33 24.60 34.45
CA THR A 567 1.71 25.38 35.61
C THR A 567 3.20 25.52 35.71
N GLY A 568 3.71 26.74 35.49
CA GLY A 568 5.07 27.12 35.78
C GLY A 568 5.42 27.13 37.29
N ARG A 569 5.01 26.12 38.02
CA ARG A 569 5.43 25.97 39.44
C ARG A 569 6.73 25.21 39.47
N ARG A 570 7.80 26.01 39.59
CA ARG A 570 8.98 25.56 40.28
C ARG A 570 8.64 25.44 41.78
N ASP A 571 8.40 24.27 42.29
CA ASP A 571 8.78 23.98 43.63
C ASP A 571 10.31 23.87 43.67
N LEU A 572 10.93 25.03 43.78
CA LEU A 572 12.38 25.27 43.84
C LEU A 572 12.92 24.74 45.15
N ASN A 573 12.85 23.46 45.46
CA ASN A 573 13.59 22.85 46.55
C ASN A 573 13.80 21.36 46.34
N LEU A 574 14.46 20.96 45.23
CA LEU A 574 15.10 19.67 45.16
C LEU A 574 16.42 19.83 44.39
N ALA A 575 17.50 19.71 45.17
CA ALA A 575 18.86 19.73 44.67
C ALA A 575 19.11 18.77 43.53
N ILE A 576 19.67 19.30 42.46
CA ILE A 576 20.03 18.61 41.23
C ILE A 576 21.16 17.62 41.57
N GLN A 577 20.86 16.33 41.40
CA GLN A 577 21.89 15.32 41.13
C GLN A 577 21.72 14.87 39.66
N PRO A 578 22.83 14.68 38.91
CA PRO A 578 22.77 14.24 37.55
C PRO A 578 22.33 12.77 37.49
N LEU A 579 21.11 12.52 37.02
CA LEU A 579 20.54 11.19 36.88
C LEU A 579 20.71 10.68 35.46
N LYS A 580 21.17 9.42 35.39
CA LYS A 580 21.06 8.54 34.21
C LYS A 580 19.65 8.61 33.60
N PRO A 581 19.44 8.28 32.32
CA PRO A 581 18.14 8.36 31.65
C PRO A 581 17.16 7.41 32.34
N MET A 582 16.50 7.91 33.38
CA MET A 582 15.30 7.33 33.96
C MET A 582 14.11 8.17 33.53
N ARG A 583 12.98 7.52 33.19
CA ARG A 583 11.66 8.14 33.13
C ARG A 583 11.58 9.13 34.30
N LEU A 584 11.40 10.40 33.96
CA LEU A 584 11.24 11.42 34.98
C LEU A 584 10.02 11.06 35.85
N LYS A 585 10.25 10.87 37.15
CA LYS A 585 9.18 10.74 38.11
C LYS A 585 8.27 11.94 38.01
N GLY A 586 6.94 11.66 37.83
CA GLY A 586 5.92 12.67 37.81
C GLY A 586 6.10 13.73 38.86
N THR A 587 6.34 14.93 38.42
CA THR A 587 6.09 16.11 39.21
C THR A 587 4.57 16.28 39.26
N ALA A 588 4.03 16.54 40.46
CA ALA A 588 2.61 16.79 40.69
C ALA A 588 2.18 18.09 39.99
N GLY A 589 2.03 18.04 38.65
CA GLY A 589 1.61 19.13 37.80
C GLY A 589 0.97 18.59 36.55
N SER A 590 0.02 19.36 35.99
CA SER A 590 -0.69 19.03 34.75
C SER A 590 0.28 19.05 33.55
N GLY A 591 0.97 17.97 33.31
CA GLY A 591 1.97 17.82 32.24
C GLY A 591 1.48 16.94 31.08
N GLY A 592 1.82 17.29 29.84
CA GLY A 592 1.54 16.53 28.64
C GLY A 592 2.82 16.16 27.88
N ARG A 593 2.73 15.09 27.10
CA ARG A 593 3.76 14.64 26.17
C ARG A 593 3.19 14.62 24.78
N ILE A 594 3.93 15.14 23.82
CA ILE A 594 3.56 15.07 22.40
C ILE A 594 4.72 14.54 21.57
N ILE A 595 4.40 13.61 20.67
CA ILE A 595 5.39 12.93 19.81
C ILE A 595 4.99 13.13 18.36
N SER A 596 5.97 13.41 17.50
CA SER A 596 5.80 13.55 16.05
C SER A 596 6.93 12.84 15.30
N PRO A 597 6.64 12.16 14.18
CA PRO A 597 7.69 11.67 13.29
C PRO A 597 8.48 12.84 12.69
N VAL A 598 9.75 12.60 12.39
CA VAL A 598 10.58 13.56 11.65
C VAL A 598 10.31 13.40 10.16
N LEU A 599 9.89 14.47 9.53
CA LEU A 599 9.52 14.51 8.11
C LEU A 599 10.36 15.57 7.35
N VAL A 600 10.42 15.41 6.05
CA VAL A 600 11.12 16.35 5.15
C VAL A 600 10.08 17.04 4.29
N PRO A 601 9.75 18.31 4.57
CA PRO A 601 8.85 19.10 3.74
C PRO A 601 9.57 19.67 2.52
N PHE A 602 8.87 19.78 1.39
CA PHE A 602 9.38 20.39 0.17
C PHE A 602 8.25 20.94 -0.69
N LEU A 603 8.58 21.71 -1.73
CA LEU A 603 7.63 22.14 -2.77
C LEU A 603 7.77 21.23 -3.98
N ASP A 604 6.69 20.61 -4.39
CA ASP A 604 6.61 19.85 -5.63
C ASP A 604 6.50 20.80 -6.87
N GLU A 605 6.44 20.22 -8.06
CA GLU A 605 6.31 20.96 -9.31
C GLU A 605 4.99 21.77 -9.42
N LYS A 606 3.95 21.32 -8.72
CA LYS A 606 2.62 21.95 -8.68
C LYS A 606 2.50 23.00 -7.57
N GLY A 607 3.56 23.20 -6.77
CA GLY A 607 3.55 24.12 -5.63
C GLY A 607 2.81 23.57 -4.41
N VAL A 608 2.53 22.27 -4.36
CA VAL A 608 2.04 21.57 -3.17
C VAL A 608 3.23 21.34 -2.24
N GLU A 609 2.98 21.25 -0.94
CA GLU A 609 3.98 21.05 0.12
C GLU A 609 3.90 19.64 0.69
N PRO A 610 4.30 18.59 -0.06
CA PRO A 610 4.33 17.25 0.50
C PRO A 610 5.42 17.11 1.57
N LYS A 611 5.26 16.13 2.44
CA LYS A 611 6.23 15.73 3.44
C LYS A 611 6.56 14.25 3.25
N ARG A 612 7.85 13.90 3.32
CA ARG A 612 8.31 12.50 3.22
C ARG A 612 9.06 12.09 4.47
N PRO A 613 9.02 10.82 4.88
CA PRO A 613 9.96 10.30 5.87
C PRO A 613 11.41 10.48 5.41
N LEU A 614 12.30 10.77 6.37
CA LEU A 614 13.73 10.79 6.11
C LEU A 614 14.23 9.37 5.85
N ALA A 615 14.94 9.16 4.74
CA ALA A 615 15.55 7.90 4.37
C ALA A 615 17.09 7.97 4.42
N VAL A 616 17.72 6.81 4.57
CA VAL A 616 19.17 6.64 4.46
C VAL A 616 19.47 5.86 3.18
N ALA A 617 20.37 6.39 2.36
CA ALA A 617 20.80 5.76 1.13
C ALA A 617 22.33 5.82 0.96
N PRO A 618 22.92 4.98 0.10
CA PRO A 618 24.32 5.08 -0.26
C PRO A 618 24.62 6.46 -0.88
N MET A 619 25.90 6.87 -0.87
CA MET A 619 26.34 8.11 -1.50
C MET A 619 25.97 8.18 -2.99
N PHE A 620 26.05 7.06 -3.68
CA PHE A 620 25.57 6.89 -5.04
C PHE A 620 24.59 5.74 -5.10
N SER A 621 23.49 5.93 -5.82
CA SER A 621 22.56 4.88 -6.21
C SER A 621 22.80 4.54 -7.67
N VAL A 622 22.99 3.27 -7.97
CA VAL A 622 23.27 2.76 -9.31
C VAL A 622 22.12 1.85 -9.72
N THR A 623 21.56 2.08 -10.89
CA THR A 623 20.44 1.31 -11.44
C THR A 623 20.72 0.89 -12.87
N LEU A 624 20.20 -0.24 -13.30
CA LEU A 624 20.23 -0.71 -14.68
C LEU A 624 18.81 -0.66 -15.28
N GLU A 625 18.68 -0.08 -16.44
CA GLU A 625 17.41 0.05 -17.16
C GLU A 625 17.52 -0.50 -18.58
N PRO A 626 16.64 -1.44 -18.96
CA PRO A 626 15.70 -2.16 -18.10
C PRO A 626 16.40 -3.16 -17.16
N GLY A 627 15.76 -3.54 -16.05
CA GLY A 627 16.30 -4.54 -15.10
C GLY A 627 16.31 -5.96 -15.64
N ALA A 628 15.57 -6.23 -16.72
CA ALA A 628 15.57 -7.50 -17.44
C ALA A 628 15.69 -7.25 -18.95
N GLN A 629 16.42 -8.09 -19.66
CA GLN A 629 16.62 -7.98 -21.10
C GLN A 629 16.59 -9.35 -21.77
N VAL A 630 15.98 -9.39 -22.95
CA VAL A 630 16.00 -10.57 -23.82
C VAL A 630 16.95 -10.32 -24.99
N ILE A 631 17.90 -11.23 -25.22
CA ILE A 631 18.84 -11.17 -26.32
C ILE A 631 18.63 -12.39 -27.22
N PRO A 632 18.28 -12.20 -28.52
CA PRO A 632 18.14 -13.31 -29.43
C PRO A 632 19.52 -13.89 -29.82
N VAL A 633 19.63 -15.22 -29.83
CA VAL A 633 20.88 -15.93 -30.21
C VAL A 633 21.37 -15.53 -31.60
N ALA A 634 20.44 -15.34 -32.54
CA ALA A 634 20.76 -14.97 -33.92
C ALA A 634 21.30 -13.54 -34.08
N ASN A 635 21.14 -12.70 -33.06
CA ASN A 635 21.50 -11.29 -33.12
C ASN A 635 22.75 -11.05 -32.24
N GLY A 636 23.90 -11.53 -32.68
CA GLY A 636 25.19 -11.24 -32.02
C GLY A 636 25.62 -9.77 -32.08
N SER A 637 24.69 -8.86 -32.36
CA SER A 637 24.88 -7.41 -32.34
C SER A 637 25.10 -6.93 -30.92
N ALA A 638 25.81 -5.83 -30.78
CA ALA A 638 25.94 -5.16 -29.50
C ALA A 638 24.56 -4.74 -28.96
N THR A 639 24.31 -4.99 -27.68
CA THR A 639 23.15 -4.49 -26.98
C THR A 639 23.49 -3.24 -26.18
N MET A 640 22.56 -2.34 -26.05
CA MET A 640 22.72 -1.14 -25.23
C MET A 640 22.26 -1.43 -23.79
N VAL A 641 23.12 -1.09 -22.84
CA VAL A 641 22.84 -1.16 -21.41
C VAL A 641 22.95 0.24 -20.85
N ARG A 642 21.88 0.73 -20.27
CA ARG A 642 21.85 2.05 -19.64
C ARG A 642 22.00 1.91 -18.14
N VAL A 643 22.94 2.66 -17.58
CA VAL A 643 23.18 2.73 -16.15
C VAL A 643 22.79 4.12 -15.64
N GLY A 644 21.78 4.19 -14.81
CA GLY A 644 21.42 5.41 -14.10
C GLY A 644 22.27 5.54 -12.83
N VAL A 645 22.92 6.67 -12.65
CA VAL A 645 23.64 7.01 -11.40
C VAL A 645 23.02 8.26 -10.80
N SER A 646 22.59 8.14 -9.55
CA SER A 646 22.09 9.26 -8.76
C SER A 646 23.03 9.56 -7.59
N CYS A 647 23.36 10.84 -7.39
CA CYS A 647 24.19 11.29 -6.28
C CYS A 647 23.30 11.72 -5.10
N ASN A 648 23.51 11.12 -3.93
CA ASN A 648 22.77 11.41 -2.70
C ASN A 648 23.58 12.30 -1.72
N PHE A 649 24.78 12.72 -2.11
CA PHE A 649 25.73 13.42 -1.22
C PHE A 649 26.28 14.68 -1.90
N THR A 650 26.34 15.78 -1.15
CA THR A 650 26.97 17.01 -1.65
C THR A 650 28.48 16.98 -1.39
N GLY A 651 29.27 17.20 -2.43
CA GLY A 651 30.72 17.08 -2.40
C GLY A 651 31.21 15.62 -2.57
N ALA A 652 30.41 14.80 -3.25
CA ALA A 652 30.81 13.42 -3.56
C ALA A 652 32.10 13.42 -4.43
N PRO A 653 33.03 12.49 -4.17
CA PRO A 653 34.20 12.36 -5.01
C PRO A 653 33.84 11.84 -6.40
N PRO A 654 34.63 12.13 -7.44
CA PRO A 654 34.46 11.51 -8.74
C PRO A 654 34.65 10.00 -8.64
N GLY A 655 33.95 9.28 -9.52
CA GLY A 655 33.97 7.83 -9.54
C GLY A 655 34.21 7.25 -10.92
N THR A 656 34.47 5.96 -10.96
CA THR A 656 34.64 5.18 -12.19
C THR A 656 33.53 4.13 -12.26
N LEU A 657 32.70 4.22 -13.27
CA LEU A 657 31.61 3.28 -13.55
C LEU A 657 32.10 2.23 -14.56
N ARG A 658 31.85 0.96 -14.26
CA ARG A 658 32.10 -0.18 -15.15
C ARG A 658 30.97 -1.17 -15.13
N LEU A 659 30.90 -1.98 -16.18
CA LEU A 659 30.05 -3.16 -16.19
C LEU A 659 30.88 -4.42 -15.93
N GLU A 660 30.38 -5.30 -15.10
CA GLU A 660 30.81 -6.69 -14.98
C GLU A 660 29.89 -7.51 -15.87
N VAL A 661 30.46 -8.13 -16.89
CA VAL A 661 29.72 -8.88 -17.91
C VAL A 661 30.14 -10.35 -17.91
N PRO A 662 29.32 -11.28 -18.45
CA PRO A 662 29.64 -12.70 -18.51
C PRO A 662 30.99 -12.97 -19.21
N SER A 663 31.60 -14.10 -18.88
CA SER A 663 32.87 -14.50 -19.50
C SER A 663 32.76 -14.54 -21.03
N GLY A 664 33.75 -13.94 -21.72
CA GLY A 664 33.75 -13.82 -23.17
C GLY A 664 32.91 -12.68 -23.74
N TRP A 665 32.17 -11.96 -22.91
CA TRP A 665 31.51 -10.72 -23.31
C TRP A 665 32.43 -9.52 -23.07
N ARG A 666 32.16 -8.40 -23.71
CA ARG A 666 32.88 -7.14 -23.49
C ARG A 666 31.92 -5.95 -23.47
N ALA A 667 32.25 -4.94 -22.69
CA ALA A 667 31.52 -3.67 -22.68
C ALA A 667 32.38 -2.56 -23.28
N GLU A 668 31.78 -1.66 -24.02
CA GLU A 668 32.40 -0.46 -24.59
C GLU A 668 31.58 0.79 -24.23
N PRO A 669 32.20 1.80 -23.60
CA PRO A 669 33.62 1.77 -23.13
C PRO A 669 33.78 0.78 -21.95
N ASP A 670 35.01 0.38 -21.62
CA ASP A 670 35.29 -0.50 -20.48
C ASP A 670 35.01 0.17 -19.13
N LYS A 671 35.07 1.50 -19.11
CA LYS A 671 34.79 2.34 -17.95
C LYS A 671 34.39 3.75 -18.36
N LEU A 672 33.61 4.43 -17.51
CA LEU A 672 33.20 5.83 -17.66
C LEU A 672 33.49 6.59 -16.38
N LEU A 673 33.91 7.85 -16.53
CA LEU A 673 34.07 8.78 -15.40
C LEU A 673 32.68 9.30 -14.99
N VAL A 674 32.43 9.31 -13.68
CA VAL A 674 31.24 9.87 -13.08
C VAL A 674 31.63 11.09 -12.25
N GLU A 675 31.15 12.25 -12.63
CA GLU A 675 31.42 13.53 -11.98
C GLU A 675 30.11 14.15 -11.50
N LEU A 676 29.45 13.50 -10.52
CA LEU A 676 28.26 13.98 -9.86
C LEU A 676 28.65 14.43 -8.45
N HIS A 677 28.55 15.72 -8.19
CA HIS A 677 29.06 16.32 -6.95
C HIS A 677 27.98 16.89 -6.05
N ARG A 678 26.76 17.04 -6.57
CA ARG A 678 25.63 17.60 -5.83
C ARG A 678 24.58 16.55 -5.61
N ARG A 679 24.00 16.58 -4.44
CA ARG A 679 22.84 15.76 -4.10
C ARG A 679 21.69 16.08 -5.07
N GLY A 680 20.99 15.03 -5.50
CA GLY A 680 19.89 15.12 -6.47
C GLY A 680 20.35 15.10 -7.93
N GLU A 681 21.67 15.22 -8.21
CA GLU A 681 22.15 15.03 -9.58
C GLU A 681 21.97 13.58 -10.01
N ARG A 682 21.44 13.40 -11.21
CA ARG A 682 21.33 12.10 -11.88
C ARG A 682 21.88 12.20 -13.29
N GLN A 683 22.61 11.18 -13.71
CA GLN A 683 23.08 11.02 -15.06
C GLN A 683 22.94 9.57 -15.51
N ASP A 684 22.54 9.40 -16.76
CA ASP A 684 22.49 8.09 -17.40
C ASP A 684 23.74 7.89 -18.27
N PHE A 685 24.29 6.70 -18.20
CA PHE A 685 25.51 6.28 -18.91
C PHE A 685 25.17 5.08 -19.79
N ASP A 686 25.47 5.20 -21.07
CA ASP A 686 25.21 4.15 -22.06
C ASP A 686 26.45 3.33 -22.34
N PHE A 687 26.34 2.02 -22.23
CA PHE A 687 27.36 1.04 -22.61
C PHE A 687 26.88 0.18 -23.78
N LYS A 688 27.77 -0.10 -24.72
CA LYS A 688 27.54 -1.15 -25.71
C LYS A 688 28.13 -2.44 -25.18
N VAL A 689 27.29 -3.43 -24.96
CA VAL A 689 27.72 -4.76 -24.53
C VAL A 689 27.72 -5.66 -25.76
N PHE A 690 28.85 -6.23 -26.04
CA PHE A 690 29.07 -7.19 -27.14
C PHE A 690 29.04 -8.58 -26.54
N PRO A 691 28.00 -9.36 -26.81
CA PRO A 691 27.96 -10.75 -26.37
C PRO A 691 29.06 -11.56 -27.04
N GLY A 692 29.55 -12.57 -26.33
CA GLY A 692 30.40 -13.61 -26.95
C GLY A 692 29.55 -14.62 -27.73
N SER A 693 29.99 -15.89 -27.74
CA SER A 693 29.18 -16.96 -28.31
C SER A 693 27.88 -17.13 -27.51
N LEU A 694 26.72 -16.90 -28.13
CA LEU A 694 25.43 -17.00 -27.51
C LEU A 694 24.91 -18.43 -27.59
N LYS A 695 24.42 -18.94 -26.45
CA LYS A 695 23.59 -20.12 -26.35
C LYS A 695 22.38 -19.78 -25.51
N GLU A 696 21.25 -20.38 -25.80
CA GLU A 696 20.05 -20.20 -24.99
C GLU A 696 20.34 -20.46 -23.51
N GLY A 697 19.92 -19.53 -22.64
CA GLY A 697 20.18 -19.57 -21.21
C GLY A 697 20.04 -18.23 -20.54
N LYS A 698 20.48 -18.15 -19.29
CA LYS A 698 20.45 -16.93 -18.47
C LYS A 698 21.84 -16.39 -18.23
N ALA A 699 21.97 -15.07 -18.14
CA ALA A 699 23.18 -14.36 -17.81
C ALA A 699 22.86 -13.11 -16.98
N GLU A 700 23.88 -12.50 -16.38
CA GLU A 700 23.73 -11.27 -15.61
C GLU A 700 24.77 -10.25 -16.03
N ILE A 701 24.37 -8.99 -16.08
CA ILE A 701 25.25 -7.83 -16.23
C ILE A 701 25.11 -7.02 -14.95
N ARG A 702 26.22 -6.68 -14.32
CA ARG A 702 26.26 -5.90 -13.08
C ARG A 702 26.96 -4.57 -13.33
N ALA A 703 26.39 -3.48 -12.85
CA ALA A 703 27.05 -2.18 -12.84
C ALA A 703 27.69 -1.93 -11.48
N VAL A 704 28.95 -1.46 -11.51
CA VAL A 704 29.70 -1.11 -10.30
C VAL A 704 30.31 0.27 -10.49
N LEU A 705 29.95 1.20 -9.61
CA LEU A 705 30.59 2.51 -9.49
C LEU A 705 31.58 2.47 -8.33
N THR A 706 32.85 2.74 -8.59
CA THR A 706 33.90 2.87 -7.57
C THR A 706 34.18 4.35 -7.36
N ALA A 707 33.94 4.87 -6.17
CA ALA A 707 34.18 6.27 -5.79
C ALA A 707 34.62 6.38 -4.33
N GLY A 708 35.62 7.25 -4.05
CA GLY A 708 36.09 7.45 -2.67
C GLY A 708 36.62 6.19 -1.97
N GLY A 709 37.05 5.19 -2.74
CA GLY A 709 37.52 3.89 -2.21
C GLY A 709 36.41 2.91 -1.83
N ALA A 710 35.16 3.20 -2.15
CA ALA A 710 34.02 2.32 -1.97
C ALA A 710 33.37 1.93 -3.30
N ASN A 711 32.72 0.76 -3.34
CA ASN A 711 31.93 0.31 -4.46
C ASN A 711 30.45 0.54 -4.17
N PHE A 712 29.71 0.95 -5.19
CA PHE A 712 28.25 1.14 -5.21
C PHE A 712 27.71 0.29 -6.36
N ASP A 713 26.94 -0.72 -6.03
CA ASP A 713 26.39 -1.72 -6.94
C ASP A 713 24.92 -2.02 -6.68
N GLU A 714 24.24 -1.08 -6.01
CA GLU A 714 22.81 -1.09 -5.78
C GLU A 714 22.22 0.32 -5.92
N GLY A 715 20.93 0.37 -6.16
CA GLY A 715 20.19 1.61 -6.19
C GLY A 715 18.79 1.41 -5.65
N TYR A 716 18.05 2.50 -5.58
CA TYR A 716 16.64 2.46 -5.22
C TYR A 716 15.76 3.11 -6.28
N SER A 717 14.55 2.59 -6.39
CA SER A 717 13.44 3.26 -7.03
C SER A 717 12.43 3.72 -5.97
N MET A 718 11.76 4.85 -6.22
CA MET A 718 10.68 5.30 -5.36
C MET A 718 9.37 4.67 -5.82
N VAL A 719 8.72 3.94 -4.90
CA VAL A 719 7.34 3.52 -5.08
C VAL A 719 6.48 4.59 -4.41
N THR A 720 5.77 5.36 -5.23
CA THR A 720 4.99 6.52 -4.77
C THR A 720 3.85 6.84 -5.72
N ARG A 721 2.80 7.43 -5.16
CA ARG A 721 1.67 8.02 -5.87
C ARG A 721 1.19 9.24 -5.05
N PRO A 722 0.57 10.28 -5.65
CA PRO A 722 0.21 11.52 -4.93
C PRO A 722 -0.67 11.33 -3.69
N ASP A 723 -1.44 10.24 -3.64
CA ASP A 723 -2.36 9.89 -2.55
C ASP A 723 -1.79 8.85 -1.58
N LEU A 724 -0.53 8.42 -1.77
CA LEU A 724 0.15 7.41 -0.97
C LEU A 724 1.43 7.97 -0.36
N ASP A 725 1.88 7.35 0.72
CA ASP A 725 3.23 7.55 1.23
C ASP A 725 4.26 7.09 0.19
N THR A 726 5.52 7.47 0.40
CA THR A 726 6.62 7.09 -0.48
C THR A 726 7.46 6.04 0.22
N PHE A 727 7.82 4.98 -0.51
CA PHE A 727 8.76 3.99 -0.05
C PHE A 727 9.92 3.81 -1.03
N TYR A 728 11.12 3.55 -0.48
CA TYR A 728 12.36 3.36 -1.25
C TYR A 728 12.60 1.86 -1.42
N TYR A 729 12.41 1.37 -2.64
CA TYR A 729 12.62 -0.03 -2.98
C TYR A 729 14.02 -0.22 -3.56
N TYR A 730 14.87 -0.93 -2.82
CA TYR A 730 16.27 -1.18 -3.19
C TYR A 730 16.40 -2.41 -4.07
N GLN A 731 17.26 -2.30 -5.09
CA GLN A 731 17.59 -3.39 -5.98
C GLN A 731 19.10 -3.39 -6.27
N PRO A 732 19.73 -4.57 -6.38
CA PRO A 732 21.08 -4.67 -6.92
C PRO A 732 21.14 -4.03 -8.33
N ALA A 733 22.25 -3.39 -8.66
CA ALA A 733 22.48 -2.86 -10.00
C ALA A 733 22.83 -4.02 -10.97
N VAL A 734 21.85 -4.90 -11.15
CA VAL A 734 21.96 -6.12 -11.97
C VAL A 734 20.87 -6.11 -13.02
N GLN A 735 21.27 -6.33 -14.27
CA GLN A 735 20.35 -6.64 -15.36
C GLN A 735 20.33 -8.15 -15.58
N ARG A 736 19.17 -8.77 -15.44
CA ARG A 736 18.95 -10.17 -15.80
C ARG A 736 18.83 -10.30 -17.31
N VAL A 737 19.63 -11.16 -17.92
CA VAL A 737 19.62 -11.36 -19.36
C VAL A 737 19.14 -12.76 -19.67
N SER A 738 18.06 -12.86 -20.46
CA SER A 738 17.62 -14.12 -21.04
C SER A 738 18.08 -14.21 -22.50
N ILE A 739 18.87 -15.20 -22.80
CA ILE A 739 19.37 -15.46 -24.15
C ILE A 739 18.44 -16.47 -24.80
N VAL A 740 17.77 -16.09 -25.89
CA VAL A 740 16.69 -16.88 -26.49
C VAL A 740 16.97 -17.18 -27.95
N ASP A 741 16.91 -18.46 -28.34
CA ASP A 741 16.91 -18.84 -29.75
C ASP A 741 15.52 -18.60 -30.34
N VAL A 742 15.34 -17.42 -30.91
CA VAL A 742 14.07 -16.98 -31.49
C VAL A 742 14.29 -16.40 -32.88
N LYS A 743 13.46 -16.83 -33.84
CA LYS A 743 13.37 -16.27 -35.17
C LYS A 743 12.28 -15.25 -35.25
N VAL A 744 12.59 -14.06 -35.73
CA VAL A 744 11.68 -12.93 -35.84
C VAL A 744 11.42 -12.62 -37.32
N PRO A 745 10.15 -12.40 -37.72
CA PRO A 745 9.84 -12.05 -39.13
C PRO A 745 10.42 -10.68 -39.47
N LYS A 746 11.01 -10.58 -40.68
CA LYS A 746 11.54 -9.31 -41.19
C LYS A 746 10.42 -8.44 -41.77
N ASN A 747 10.54 -7.11 -41.62
CA ASN A 747 9.61 -6.14 -42.19
C ASN A 747 8.15 -6.36 -41.73
N PHE A 748 7.96 -6.80 -40.51
CA PHE A 748 6.67 -7.08 -39.93
C PHE A 748 6.38 -6.10 -38.79
N LYS A 749 5.34 -5.29 -38.98
CA LYS A 749 4.98 -4.22 -38.04
C LYS A 749 3.81 -4.64 -37.15
N VAL A 750 3.96 -4.46 -35.85
CA VAL A 750 2.97 -4.77 -34.82
C VAL A 750 2.42 -3.46 -34.24
N GLY A 751 1.10 -3.30 -34.24
CA GLY A 751 0.43 -2.27 -33.45
C GLY A 751 0.06 -2.83 -32.08
N TYR A 752 0.46 -2.18 -30.99
CA TYR A 752 0.15 -2.62 -29.65
C TYR A 752 -0.70 -1.58 -28.92
N VAL A 753 -1.92 -1.97 -28.53
CA VAL A 753 -2.82 -1.15 -27.73
C VAL A 753 -2.67 -1.58 -26.27
N MET A 754 -2.15 -0.70 -25.41
CA MET A 754 -2.01 -1.00 -23.99
C MET A 754 -3.37 -1.13 -23.32
N GLY A 755 -3.51 -2.12 -22.45
CA GLY A 755 -4.65 -2.25 -21.55
C GLY A 755 -4.32 -1.71 -20.15
N ALA A 756 -4.28 -2.58 -19.15
CA ALA A 756 -3.90 -2.22 -17.77
C ALA A 756 -2.41 -1.84 -17.63
N GLY A 757 -1.59 -2.25 -18.57
CA GLY A 757 -0.14 -2.09 -18.60
C GLY A 757 0.60 -3.42 -18.51
N ASP A 758 1.50 -3.66 -19.45
CA ASP A 758 2.42 -4.81 -19.46
C ASP A 758 3.71 -4.47 -20.21
N ASP A 759 4.74 -5.29 -20.04
CA ASP A 759 6.07 -5.09 -20.64
C ASP A 759 6.32 -5.92 -21.91
N ILE A 760 5.30 -6.55 -22.45
CA ILE A 760 5.40 -7.32 -23.71
C ILE A 760 5.99 -6.47 -24.85
N PRO A 761 5.56 -5.22 -25.11
CA PRO A 761 6.12 -4.41 -26.17
C PRO A 761 7.64 -4.17 -26.02
N THR A 762 8.11 -4.06 -24.80
CA THR A 762 9.53 -3.89 -24.48
C THR A 762 10.32 -5.12 -24.92
N VAL A 763 9.85 -6.32 -24.55
CA VAL A 763 10.50 -7.58 -24.93
C VAL A 763 10.46 -7.79 -26.44
N LEU A 764 9.35 -7.52 -27.10
CA LEU A 764 9.26 -7.63 -28.56
C LEU A 764 10.25 -6.73 -29.28
N LYS A 765 10.46 -5.49 -28.80
CA LYS A 765 11.48 -4.58 -29.34
C LYS A 765 12.90 -5.11 -29.09
N GLN A 766 13.16 -5.68 -27.91
CA GLN A 766 14.46 -6.27 -27.58
C GLN A 766 14.86 -7.41 -28.51
N ILE A 767 13.89 -8.24 -28.92
CA ILE A 767 14.14 -9.32 -29.88
C ILE A 767 14.13 -8.85 -31.34
N GLY A 768 13.94 -7.56 -31.61
CA GLY A 768 14.05 -6.95 -32.94
C GLY A 768 12.75 -6.84 -33.73
N MET A 769 11.57 -6.94 -33.08
CA MET A 769 10.28 -6.66 -33.74
C MET A 769 10.01 -5.16 -33.84
N ASP A 770 9.38 -4.72 -34.92
CA ASP A 770 8.90 -3.35 -35.11
C ASP A 770 7.53 -3.21 -34.43
N VAL A 771 7.53 -2.59 -33.22
CA VAL A 771 6.34 -2.42 -32.37
C VAL A 771 6.04 -0.95 -32.19
N THR A 772 4.83 -0.55 -32.61
CA THR A 772 4.27 0.78 -32.39
C THR A 772 3.19 0.73 -31.32
N ILE A 773 3.30 1.58 -30.29
CA ILE A 773 2.23 1.75 -29.31
C ILE A 773 1.15 2.64 -29.90
N ILE A 774 -0.08 2.12 -29.91
CA ILE A 774 -1.28 2.84 -30.32
C ILE A 774 -2.06 3.19 -29.06
N THR A 775 -2.26 4.46 -28.79
CA THR A 775 -3.14 4.86 -27.69
C THR A 775 -4.60 4.56 -28.04
N ALA A 776 -5.42 4.17 -27.06
CA ALA A 776 -6.78 3.69 -27.30
C ALA A 776 -7.65 4.73 -28.04
N ASP A 777 -7.51 6.02 -27.72
CA ASP A 777 -8.19 7.15 -28.38
C ASP A 777 -7.84 7.28 -29.86
N ARG A 778 -6.63 6.86 -30.26
CA ARG A 778 -6.19 6.91 -31.66
C ARG A 778 -6.74 5.77 -32.52
N ILE A 779 -7.29 4.71 -31.94
CA ILE A 779 -7.84 3.58 -32.74
C ILE A 779 -8.83 4.09 -33.80
N ALA A 780 -9.68 5.06 -33.44
CA ALA A 780 -10.67 5.63 -34.35
C ALA A 780 -10.06 6.30 -35.60
N SER A 781 -8.91 6.95 -35.48
CA SER A 781 -8.25 7.74 -36.55
C SER A 781 -7.07 7.01 -37.18
N GLU A 782 -6.49 6.01 -36.53
CA GLU A 782 -5.29 5.28 -37.01
C GLU A 782 -5.57 4.46 -38.27
N ASP A 783 -4.63 4.45 -39.20
CA ASP A 783 -4.67 3.52 -40.34
C ASP A 783 -4.15 2.15 -39.89
N LEU A 784 -5.08 1.28 -39.48
CA LEU A 784 -4.74 -0.03 -38.96
C LEU A 784 -4.13 -0.97 -40.00
N LYS A 785 -4.31 -0.73 -41.30
CA LYS A 785 -3.80 -1.59 -42.39
C LYS A 785 -2.28 -1.60 -42.50
N GLN A 786 -1.59 -0.60 -41.92
CA GLN A 786 -0.14 -0.59 -41.90
C GLN A 786 0.50 -1.65 -40.99
N TYR A 787 -0.30 -2.25 -40.10
CA TYR A 787 0.14 -3.28 -39.17
C TYR A 787 -0.24 -4.67 -39.68
N GLY A 788 0.69 -5.62 -39.59
CA GLY A 788 0.42 -7.02 -39.87
C GLY A 788 -0.42 -7.66 -38.77
N THR A 789 -0.13 -7.25 -37.53
CA THR A 789 -0.88 -7.68 -36.35
C THR A 789 -1.15 -6.49 -35.43
N ILE A 790 -2.34 -6.44 -34.87
CA ILE A 790 -2.70 -5.58 -33.76
C ILE A 790 -2.87 -6.46 -32.53
N VAL A 791 -2.24 -6.04 -31.43
CA VAL A 791 -2.36 -6.68 -30.12
C VAL A 791 -3.18 -5.79 -29.21
N LEU A 792 -4.19 -6.34 -28.56
CA LEU A 792 -4.80 -5.75 -27.38
C LEU A 792 -4.11 -6.31 -26.14
N GLY A 793 -3.45 -5.44 -25.40
CA GLY A 793 -2.77 -5.77 -24.14
C GLY A 793 -3.75 -6.31 -23.10
N ILE A 794 -3.23 -6.80 -21.98
CA ILE A 794 -4.06 -7.40 -20.93
C ILE A 794 -5.14 -6.43 -20.47
N ARG A 795 -6.37 -6.94 -20.32
CA ARG A 795 -7.52 -6.18 -19.82
C ARG A 795 -7.87 -4.93 -20.64
N ALA A 796 -7.56 -4.92 -21.92
CA ALA A 796 -7.78 -3.75 -22.76
C ALA A 796 -9.26 -3.34 -22.80
N TYR A 797 -10.20 -4.29 -22.87
CA TYR A 797 -11.63 -3.99 -22.82
C TYR A 797 -12.10 -3.56 -21.43
N ASP A 798 -11.43 -4.01 -20.36
CA ASP A 798 -11.78 -3.65 -18.98
C ASP A 798 -11.36 -2.22 -18.64
N THR A 799 -10.21 -1.74 -19.18
CA THR A 799 -9.57 -0.50 -18.74
C THR A 799 -9.62 0.64 -19.76
N GLN A 800 -9.89 0.34 -21.05
CA GLN A 800 -9.85 1.30 -22.15
C GLN A 800 -11.23 1.37 -22.85
N LYS A 801 -12.04 2.35 -22.48
CA LYS A 801 -13.39 2.53 -23.06
C LYS A 801 -13.37 2.68 -24.58
N ASP A 802 -12.32 3.32 -25.11
CA ASP A 802 -12.16 3.54 -26.55
C ASP A 802 -11.88 2.25 -27.30
N VAL A 803 -11.29 1.23 -26.69
CA VAL A 803 -11.14 -0.11 -27.29
C VAL A 803 -12.50 -0.74 -27.53
N ALA A 804 -13.36 -0.75 -26.51
CA ALA A 804 -14.72 -1.27 -26.63
C ALA A 804 -15.55 -0.49 -27.67
N ALA A 805 -15.48 0.85 -27.63
CA ALA A 805 -16.19 1.73 -28.56
C ALA A 805 -15.77 1.55 -30.02
N ASN A 806 -14.51 1.17 -30.27
CA ASN A 806 -13.95 0.96 -31.61
C ASN A 806 -13.82 -0.53 -32.01
N ASN A 807 -14.45 -1.44 -31.27
CA ASN A 807 -14.34 -2.88 -31.56
C ASN A 807 -14.72 -3.23 -32.99
N LYS A 808 -15.76 -2.57 -33.53
CA LYS A 808 -16.16 -2.80 -34.95
C LYS A 808 -15.02 -2.50 -35.92
N LYS A 809 -14.26 -1.42 -35.71
CA LYS A 809 -13.11 -1.06 -36.57
C LYS A 809 -11.99 -2.09 -36.46
N LEU A 810 -11.76 -2.65 -35.26
CA LEU A 810 -10.80 -3.73 -35.05
C LEU A 810 -11.24 -5.01 -35.79
N LEU A 811 -12.52 -5.38 -35.75
CA LEU A 811 -13.04 -6.52 -36.49
C LEU A 811 -13.05 -6.28 -38.01
N ASP A 812 -13.34 -5.06 -38.46
CA ASP A 812 -13.24 -4.68 -39.89
C ASP A 812 -11.78 -4.81 -40.38
N TYR A 813 -10.78 -4.47 -39.54
CA TYR A 813 -9.37 -4.67 -39.85
C TYR A 813 -9.06 -6.16 -40.01
N VAL A 814 -9.57 -7.02 -39.12
CA VAL A 814 -9.43 -8.49 -39.26
C VAL A 814 -10.08 -8.96 -40.56
N SER A 815 -11.32 -8.54 -40.82
CA SER A 815 -12.05 -8.94 -42.05
C SER A 815 -11.32 -8.54 -43.33
N ALA A 816 -10.55 -7.45 -43.27
CA ALA A 816 -9.73 -6.97 -44.39
C ALA A 816 -8.41 -7.74 -44.58
N GLY A 817 -8.01 -8.60 -43.66
CA GLY A 817 -6.82 -9.46 -43.75
C GLY A 817 -5.79 -9.31 -42.67
N GLY A 818 -6.02 -8.43 -41.67
CA GLY A 818 -5.13 -8.25 -40.51
C GLY A 818 -5.28 -9.37 -39.47
N THR A 819 -4.32 -9.47 -38.59
CA THR A 819 -4.41 -10.33 -37.40
C THR A 819 -4.70 -9.49 -36.16
N LEU A 820 -5.69 -9.89 -35.36
CA LEU A 820 -5.99 -9.27 -34.07
C LEU A 820 -5.75 -10.31 -32.97
N LEU A 821 -4.79 -10.03 -32.07
CA LEU A 821 -4.51 -10.85 -30.91
C LEU A 821 -5.07 -10.14 -29.68
N VAL A 822 -6.01 -10.79 -29.00
CA VAL A 822 -6.65 -10.28 -27.78
C VAL A 822 -6.16 -11.09 -26.59
N GLN A 823 -5.56 -10.43 -25.64
CA GLN A 823 -5.18 -11.03 -24.36
C GLN A 823 -6.34 -11.04 -23.38
N TYR A 824 -6.20 -11.72 -22.25
CA TYR A 824 -7.27 -11.92 -21.26
C TYR A 824 -7.88 -10.60 -20.76
N ASN A 825 -9.15 -10.68 -20.38
CA ASN A 825 -9.92 -9.66 -19.68
C ASN A 825 -10.57 -10.26 -18.43
N THR A 826 -10.92 -9.44 -17.45
CA THR A 826 -11.46 -9.90 -16.16
C THR A 826 -12.94 -9.59 -15.97
N GLY A 827 -13.45 -8.60 -16.68
CA GLY A 827 -14.84 -8.20 -16.69
C GLY A 827 -15.70 -9.17 -17.49
N VAL A 828 -15.88 -10.41 -17.00
CA VAL A 828 -16.59 -11.50 -17.71
C VAL A 828 -17.96 -11.07 -18.20
N GLY A 829 -18.75 -10.42 -17.35
CA GLY A 829 -20.09 -9.94 -17.72
C GLY A 829 -20.07 -8.90 -18.83
N ASP A 830 -19.19 -7.93 -18.73
CA ASP A 830 -19.05 -6.82 -19.68
C ASP A 830 -18.49 -7.32 -21.01
N PHE A 831 -17.47 -8.20 -20.96
CA PHE A 831 -16.91 -8.79 -22.17
C PHE A 831 -17.95 -9.60 -22.94
N ASN A 832 -18.72 -10.44 -22.26
CA ASN A 832 -19.72 -11.31 -22.88
C ASN A 832 -20.91 -10.50 -23.41
N SER A 833 -21.37 -9.50 -22.67
CA SER A 833 -22.46 -8.62 -23.13
C SER A 833 -22.03 -7.66 -24.23
N GLY A 834 -20.75 -7.31 -24.29
CA GLY A 834 -20.18 -6.43 -25.32
C GLY A 834 -19.97 -7.10 -26.68
N HIS A 835 -20.06 -8.45 -26.77
CA HIS A 835 -19.89 -9.24 -28.00
C HIS A 835 -18.63 -8.83 -28.77
N PHE A 836 -17.47 -8.78 -28.09
CA PHE A 836 -16.22 -8.26 -28.66
C PHE A 836 -15.51 -9.23 -29.61
N THR A 837 -16.00 -10.46 -29.73
CA THR A 837 -15.45 -11.51 -30.59
C THR A 837 -16.15 -11.54 -31.97
N PRO A 838 -15.48 -12.03 -33.05
CA PRO A 838 -16.09 -12.09 -34.40
C PRO A 838 -17.23 -13.09 -34.52
N TYR A 839 -17.26 -14.11 -33.69
CA TYR A 839 -18.30 -15.12 -33.56
C TYR A 839 -18.64 -15.31 -32.07
N PRO A 840 -19.79 -15.84 -31.69
CA PRO A 840 -20.15 -16.03 -30.31
C PRO A 840 -19.09 -16.80 -29.51
N ALA A 841 -18.66 -16.23 -28.41
CA ALA A 841 -17.78 -16.87 -27.43
C ALA A 841 -18.08 -16.30 -26.05
N GLN A 842 -17.87 -17.10 -25.02
CA GLN A 842 -18.12 -16.75 -23.64
C GLN A 842 -16.82 -16.81 -22.84
N LEU A 843 -16.42 -15.66 -22.34
CA LEU A 843 -15.33 -15.53 -21.39
C LEU A 843 -15.77 -16.12 -20.05
N SER A 844 -14.87 -16.81 -19.35
CA SER A 844 -15.12 -17.38 -18.05
C SER A 844 -14.00 -17.05 -17.05
N ARG A 845 -14.13 -17.52 -15.83
CA ARG A 845 -13.07 -17.45 -14.81
C ARG A 845 -12.17 -18.68 -14.78
N ALA A 846 -12.33 -19.56 -15.77
CA ALA A 846 -11.52 -20.77 -15.90
C ALA A 846 -10.04 -20.41 -16.05
N ARG A 847 -9.17 -21.18 -15.40
CA ARG A 847 -7.74 -20.94 -15.34
C ARG A 847 -6.95 -22.21 -15.04
N VAL A 848 -5.65 -22.12 -15.27
CA VAL A 848 -4.67 -23.14 -14.90
C VAL A 848 -3.59 -22.44 -14.07
N SER A 849 -3.60 -22.73 -12.76
CA SER A 849 -2.79 -22.04 -11.75
C SER A 849 -1.39 -22.63 -11.58
N VAL A 850 -1.21 -23.89 -11.91
CA VAL A 850 0.09 -24.57 -11.81
C VAL A 850 0.95 -24.25 -13.03
N GLU A 851 2.08 -23.61 -12.83
CA GLU A 851 2.99 -23.19 -13.87
C GLU A 851 3.66 -24.35 -14.63
N GLU A 852 3.79 -25.51 -14.03
CA GLU A 852 4.29 -26.74 -14.63
C GLU A 852 3.18 -27.62 -15.23
N ALA A 853 1.92 -27.21 -15.14
CA ALA A 853 0.82 -28.00 -15.70
C ALA A 853 1.09 -28.44 -17.15
N PRO A 854 0.81 -29.69 -17.51
CA PRO A 854 1.06 -30.20 -18.85
C PRO A 854 0.23 -29.45 -19.89
N VAL A 855 0.82 -29.16 -21.04
CA VAL A 855 0.14 -28.51 -22.17
C VAL A 855 0.11 -29.49 -23.34
N GLU A 856 -1.08 -29.75 -23.89
CA GLU A 856 -1.32 -30.56 -25.07
C GLU A 856 -1.51 -29.65 -26.28
N ILE A 857 -0.82 -29.94 -27.37
CA ILE A 857 -1.02 -29.28 -28.67
C ILE A 857 -2.16 -29.99 -29.39
N LEU A 858 -3.33 -29.36 -29.47
CA LEU A 858 -4.53 -29.93 -30.12
C LEU A 858 -4.52 -29.85 -31.63
N ALA A 859 -3.74 -28.93 -32.19
CA ALA A 859 -3.69 -28.62 -33.61
C ALA A 859 -2.25 -28.68 -34.12
N PRO A 860 -1.57 -29.85 -34.06
CA PRO A 860 -0.15 -29.95 -34.37
C PRO A 860 0.21 -29.58 -35.82
N ASP A 861 -0.74 -29.58 -36.73
CA ASP A 861 -0.60 -29.14 -38.11
C ASP A 861 -0.70 -27.62 -38.32
N ASP A 862 -1.05 -26.89 -37.28
CA ASP A 862 -1.22 -25.43 -37.36
C ASP A 862 0.11 -24.72 -37.53
N GLY A 863 0.17 -23.77 -38.46
CA GLY A 863 1.37 -22.99 -38.75
C GLY A 863 1.96 -22.23 -37.54
N VAL A 864 1.15 -21.94 -36.54
CA VAL A 864 1.55 -21.28 -35.30
C VAL A 864 2.56 -22.11 -34.50
N PHE A 865 2.59 -23.43 -34.67
CA PHE A 865 3.56 -24.31 -34.00
C PHE A 865 4.84 -24.58 -34.81
N HIS A 866 4.93 -24.05 -36.04
CA HIS A 866 6.03 -24.35 -36.96
C HIS A 866 6.78 -23.13 -37.48
N SER A 867 6.13 -21.97 -37.54
CA SER A 867 6.70 -20.79 -38.20
C SER A 867 6.42 -19.47 -37.49
N PRO A 868 7.44 -18.60 -37.35
CA PRO A 868 8.85 -18.79 -37.74
C PRO A 868 9.65 -19.71 -36.81
N ASN A 869 9.13 -20.10 -35.66
CA ASN A 869 9.76 -20.94 -34.65
C ASN A 869 9.05 -22.30 -34.57
N GLN A 870 9.84 -23.36 -34.39
CA GLN A 870 9.30 -24.67 -34.08
C GLN A 870 8.95 -24.74 -32.62
N ILE A 871 7.69 -25.04 -32.28
CA ILE A 871 7.19 -25.19 -30.92
C ILE A 871 7.12 -26.68 -30.59
N THR A 872 7.57 -27.03 -29.41
CA THR A 872 7.59 -28.37 -28.84
C THR A 872 7.13 -28.35 -27.38
N ASP A 873 6.98 -29.49 -26.73
CA ASP A 873 6.61 -29.60 -25.32
C ASP A 873 7.59 -28.85 -24.42
N ARG A 874 8.88 -28.75 -24.81
CA ARG A 874 9.89 -27.97 -24.06
C ARG A 874 9.62 -26.47 -23.99
N ASP A 875 8.83 -25.94 -24.92
CA ASP A 875 8.49 -24.51 -24.94
C ASP A 875 7.50 -24.13 -23.83
N PHE A 876 6.94 -25.12 -23.15
CA PHE A 876 6.10 -24.94 -21.99
C PHE A 876 6.84 -25.15 -20.67
N GLU A 877 8.14 -25.43 -20.68
CA GLU A 877 8.97 -25.53 -19.48
C GLU A 877 9.41 -24.15 -18.96
N GLY A 878 9.59 -24.03 -17.63
CA GLY A 878 10.13 -22.84 -17.00
C GLY A 878 9.21 -21.62 -16.98
N TRP A 879 7.92 -21.81 -17.23
CA TRP A 879 6.92 -20.76 -17.04
C TRP A 879 6.88 -20.36 -15.58
N VAL A 880 6.43 -19.14 -15.30
CA VAL A 880 6.38 -18.58 -13.95
C VAL A 880 4.95 -18.29 -13.54
N GLN A 881 4.64 -18.55 -12.30
CA GLN A 881 3.46 -18.22 -11.54
C GLN A 881 2.18 -18.96 -11.98
N GLU A 882 1.82 -18.99 -13.27
CA GLU A 882 0.59 -19.61 -13.79
C GLU A 882 0.68 -19.90 -15.29
N ARG A 883 -0.07 -20.88 -15.77
CA ARG A 883 -0.25 -21.10 -17.21
C ARG A 883 -1.12 -20.04 -17.83
N GLY A 884 -2.27 -19.78 -17.22
CA GLY A 884 -3.20 -18.82 -17.78
C GLY A 884 -4.49 -18.68 -16.99
N LEU A 885 -5.28 -17.69 -17.40
CA LEU A 885 -6.41 -17.20 -16.65
C LEU A 885 -7.50 -16.66 -17.58
N TYR A 886 -8.72 -16.69 -17.11
CA TYR A 886 -9.91 -16.23 -17.86
C TYR A 886 -10.02 -16.89 -19.24
N PHE A 887 -10.02 -18.22 -19.26
CA PHE A 887 -10.22 -19.00 -20.48
C PHE A 887 -11.68 -18.88 -20.95
N MET A 888 -11.89 -19.01 -22.26
CA MET A 888 -13.24 -19.18 -22.80
C MET A 888 -13.76 -20.57 -22.42
N ASP A 889 -15.04 -20.67 -22.07
CA ASP A 889 -15.70 -21.97 -21.74
C ASP A 889 -16.67 -22.42 -22.82
N GLN A 890 -17.14 -21.49 -23.65
CA GLN A 890 -18.02 -21.77 -24.78
C GLN A 890 -17.60 -20.90 -25.97
N TRP A 891 -17.63 -21.47 -27.16
CA TRP A 891 -17.33 -20.75 -28.39
C TRP A 891 -17.98 -21.40 -29.62
N ASP A 892 -18.21 -20.61 -30.65
CA ASP A 892 -18.73 -21.03 -31.94
C ASP A 892 -17.76 -21.96 -32.68
N SER A 893 -18.28 -22.84 -33.53
CA SER A 893 -17.50 -23.80 -34.32
C SER A 893 -16.48 -23.19 -35.30
N ASN A 894 -16.58 -21.90 -35.57
CA ASN A 894 -15.60 -21.16 -36.37
C ASN A 894 -14.30 -20.92 -35.58
N PHE A 895 -14.29 -21.10 -34.26
CA PHE A 895 -13.08 -21.08 -33.45
C PHE A 895 -12.42 -22.46 -33.40
N ARG A 896 -11.10 -22.48 -33.56
CA ARG A 896 -10.28 -23.64 -33.35
C ARG A 896 -9.48 -23.48 -32.06
N ALA A 897 -9.60 -24.43 -31.14
CA ALA A 897 -8.73 -24.51 -29.97
C ALA A 897 -7.38 -25.08 -30.37
N LEU A 898 -6.31 -24.39 -30.00
CA LEU A 898 -4.96 -24.76 -30.39
C LEU A 898 -4.22 -25.53 -29.29
N LEU A 899 -4.49 -25.22 -28.04
CA LEU A 899 -3.86 -25.82 -26.85
C LEU A 899 -4.91 -26.28 -25.85
N ALA A 900 -4.55 -27.30 -25.07
CA ALA A 900 -5.25 -27.68 -23.86
C ALA A 900 -4.27 -27.78 -22.70
N CYS A 901 -4.70 -27.37 -21.49
CA CYS A 901 -3.95 -27.60 -20.26
C CYS A 901 -4.90 -27.71 -19.09
N HIS A 902 -4.43 -28.26 -17.98
CA HIS A 902 -5.24 -28.39 -16.76
C HIS A 902 -4.34 -28.50 -15.53
N ASP A 903 -4.86 -28.10 -14.40
CA ASP A 903 -4.23 -28.39 -13.11
C ASP A 903 -4.40 -29.88 -12.75
N PRO A 904 -3.57 -30.43 -11.87
CA PRO A 904 -3.64 -31.83 -11.47
C PRO A 904 -5.05 -32.20 -10.99
N GLY A 905 -5.58 -33.30 -11.54
CA GLY A 905 -6.92 -33.80 -11.19
C GLY A 905 -8.10 -33.13 -11.91
N GLU A 906 -7.85 -32.13 -12.74
CA GLU A 906 -8.89 -31.46 -13.54
C GLU A 906 -9.00 -32.00 -14.96
N GLN A 907 -10.10 -31.63 -15.63
CA GLN A 907 -10.29 -31.91 -17.07
C GLN A 907 -9.53 -30.90 -17.92
N PRO A 908 -8.99 -31.30 -19.09
CA PRO A 908 -8.31 -30.39 -19.98
C PRO A 908 -9.15 -29.22 -20.44
N GLN A 909 -8.69 -28.01 -20.18
CA GLN A 909 -9.31 -26.74 -20.59
C GLN A 909 -8.72 -26.32 -21.93
N LYS A 910 -9.58 -26.07 -22.91
CA LYS A 910 -9.20 -25.84 -24.30
C LYS A 910 -9.36 -24.37 -24.74
N GLY A 911 -10.04 -23.56 -23.93
CA GLY A 911 -10.38 -22.17 -24.28
C GLY A 911 -9.28 -21.15 -24.01
N GLY A 912 -8.07 -21.61 -23.64
CA GLY A 912 -6.93 -20.72 -23.31
C GLY A 912 -6.25 -20.11 -24.52
N LEU A 913 -6.33 -20.77 -25.70
CA LEU A 913 -5.83 -20.25 -26.96
C LEU A 913 -6.79 -20.65 -28.07
N LEU A 914 -7.53 -19.69 -28.59
CA LEU A 914 -8.52 -19.85 -29.63
C LEU A 914 -8.16 -19.01 -30.85
N GLU A 915 -8.28 -19.60 -32.03
CA GLU A 915 -8.13 -18.92 -33.31
C GLU A 915 -9.40 -19.02 -34.13
N ALA A 916 -9.77 -17.95 -34.85
CA ALA A 916 -10.86 -17.94 -35.80
C ALA A 916 -10.51 -17.16 -37.06
N ARG A 917 -10.87 -17.69 -38.23
CA ARG A 917 -10.85 -16.93 -39.47
C ARG A 917 -12.07 -16.00 -39.51
N TYR A 918 -11.85 -14.74 -39.83
CA TYR A 918 -12.88 -13.75 -40.00
C TYR A 918 -12.60 -12.90 -41.23
N GLY A 919 -13.42 -13.08 -42.29
CA GLY A 919 -13.11 -12.52 -43.60
C GLY A 919 -11.80 -13.08 -44.14
N LYS A 920 -10.84 -12.18 -44.43
CA LYS A 920 -9.51 -12.56 -44.93
C LYS A 920 -8.45 -12.72 -43.83
N GLY A 921 -8.74 -12.28 -42.63
CA GLY A 921 -7.76 -12.23 -41.53
C GLY A 921 -8.02 -13.25 -40.42
N THR A 922 -7.34 -13.04 -39.33
CA THR A 922 -7.34 -13.97 -38.21
C THR A 922 -7.60 -13.22 -36.89
N TYR A 923 -8.52 -13.74 -36.11
CA TYR A 923 -8.74 -13.32 -34.71
C TYR A 923 -8.17 -14.39 -33.78
N ILE A 924 -7.39 -13.97 -32.80
CA ILE A 924 -6.79 -14.85 -31.79
C ILE A 924 -7.18 -14.34 -30.41
N TYR A 925 -7.70 -15.20 -29.56
CA TYR A 925 -7.84 -14.95 -28.13
C TYR A 925 -6.84 -15.78 -27.36
N THR A 926 -6.15 -15.17 -26.38
CA THR A 926 -5.29 -15.90 -25.47
C THR A 926 -5.53 -15.51 -24.01
N GLY A 927 -5.81 -16.53 -23.19
CA GLY A 927 -5.81 -16.44 -21.73
C GLY A 927 -4.48 -16.91 -21.12
N TYR A 928 -3.52 -17.39 -21.92
CA TYR A 928 -2.18 -17.75 -21.42
C TYR A 928 -1.44 -16.52 -20.89
N ALA A 929 -0.72 -16.66 -19.78
CA ALA A 929 -0.11 -15.56 -19.03
C ALA A 929 1.18 -15.02 -19.67
N PHE A 930 1.16 -14.72 -20.97
CA PHE A 930 2.33 -14.19 -21.72
C PHE A 930 2.88 -12.91 -21.12
N PHE A 931 2.05 -12.08 -20.51
CA PHE A 931 2.45 -10.82 -19.85
C PHE A 931 3.40 -11.02 -18.66
N ARG A 932 3.44 -12.23 -18.09
CA ARG A 932 4.41 -12.64 -17.07
C ARG A 932 5.61 -13.34 -17.69
N GLN A 933 5.37 -14.20 -18.68
CA GLN A 933 6.40 -15.06 -19.25
C GLN A 933 7.41 -14.28 -20.09
N LEU A 934 6.95 -13.31 -20.89
CA LEU A 934 7.84 -12.55 -21.75
C LEU A 934 8.82 -11.68 -20.96
N PRO A 935 8.38 -10.87 -19.98
CA PRO A 935 9.31 -10.12 -19.12
C PRO A 935 10.24 -11.00 -18.28
N ALA A 936 9.79 -12.19 -17.85
CA ALA A 936 10.63 -13.18 -17.18
C ALA A 936 11.62 -13.87 -18.14
N GLY A 937 11.53 -13.57 -19.44
CA GLY A 937 12.42 -14.09 -20.48
C GLY A 937 12.29 -15.59 -20.73
N VAL A 938 11.08 -16.15 -20.59
CA VAL A 938 10.79 -17.58 -20.84
C VAL A 938 10.91 -17.89 -22.34
N PRO A 939 11.90 -18.67 -22.79
CA PRO A 939 12.21 -18.81 -24.21
C PRO A 939 11.05 -19.36 -25.05
N GLY A 940 10.40 -20.41 -24.57
CA GLY A 940 9.31 -21.04 -25.30
C GLY A 940 8.07 -20.13 -25.42
N ALA A 941 7.74 -19.39 -24.37
CA ALA A 941 6.66 -18.41 -24.41
C ALA A 941 6.95 -17.30 -25.42
N ILE A 942 8.19 -16.81 -25.50
CA ILE A 942 8.61 -15.80 -26.48
C ILE A 942 8.47 -16.36 -27.89
N ARG A 943 8.94 -17.58 -28.16
CA ARG A 943 8.80 -18.22 -29.46
C ARG A 943 7.35 -18.39 -29.90
N LEU A 944 6.51 -18.90 -29.02
CA LEU A 944 5.09 -19.08 -29.30
C LEU A 944 4.39 -17.73 -29.53
N TYR A 945 4.69 -16.72 -28.72
CA TYR A 945 4.10 -15.41 -28.89
C TYR A 945 4.49 -14.74 -30.22
N VAL A 946 5.77 -14.85 -30.64
CA VAL A 946 6.22 -14.39 -31.94
C VAL A 946 5.48 -15.11 -33.09
N ASN A 947 5.24 -16.40 -32.94
CA ASN A 947 4.48 -17.16 -33.93
C ASN A 947 3.02 -16.69 -34.01
N LEU A 948 2.36 -16.46 -32.88
CA LEU A 948 0.99 -15.91 -32.83
C LEU A 948 0.90 -14.54 -33.52
N LEU A 949 1.92 -13.69 -33.36
CA LEU A 949 1.98 -12.39 -34.02
C LEU A 949 2.23 -12.49 -35.51
N SER A 950 3.03 -13.46 -35.96
CA SER A 950 3.50 -13.55 -37.35
C SER A 950 2.39 -13.95 -38.33
N GLY A 951 1.26 -14.45 -37.83
CA GLY A 951 0.12 -14.90 -38.63
C GLY A 951 0.49 -16.09 -39.56
N LYS A 952 -0.51 -16.71 -40.19
CA LYS A 952 -0.28 -17.70 -41.28
C LYS A 952 0.08 -16.99 -42.58
N GLY A 953 1.06 -16.09 -42.52
CA GLY A 953 1.50 -15.33 -43.66
C GLY A 953 2.69 -16.02 -44.33
N GLY A 954 2.48 -16.66 -45.41
CA GLY A 954 3.54 -17.06 -46.30
C GLY A 954 3.63 -18.54 -46.63
N GLY A 955 2.54 -19.13 -46.98
CA GLY A 955 2.64 -20.17 -47.97
C GLY A 955 2.87 -19.52 -49.34
N GLN A 956 4.09 -19.23 -49.67
CA GLN A 956 4.71 -19.30 -51.00
C GLN A 956 6.20 -19.38 -50.76
#